data_e8ceaf3f403fa148019ee75c8a936c45
#
_entry.id   e8ceaf3f403fa148019ee75c8a936c45
#
_cell.length_a   1.000
_cell.length_b   1.000
_cell.length_c   1.000
_cell.angle_alpha   90.00
_cell.angle_beta   90.00
_cell.angle_gamma   90.00
#
_symmetry.space_group_name_H-M   'P 1'
#
loop_
_entity.id
_entity.type
_entity.pdbx_description
1 polymer ?
#
loop_
_entity_poly.entity_id
_entity_poly.type
_entity_poly.pdbx_seq_one_letter_code
_entity_poly.pdbx_strand_id
1 'polypeptide(L)'
;MKIKASNANNPSWKTITVKSNMPAELRKLEELAHNMWWSWNHSARSLFRSLDETLYEQVDGNPVLLLERLSFEKMEKLAKDKAVIKKMNDVYTEFRNYMDVEPDRKRASVAYLCMEYGLNQVLKIYSGGLGILAGDYLKEASDSNVDMCAVGFLYRYGYFTQTLSMDGQQIANYEAQNFGSLPIEQQMNEDGTPMVIDVPYINYHVHAYVWRVNVGRIKLYLLDTDNELNSEFDRSITHSLYGGDWENRLKQEILLGIGGVLTLKKLGIKKDVYHCNEGHAALCNVQRLVDYVNEGISFTTALELVRASSLYTVHTPVPAGHDYFDEGLFHKYMNAYPQMLGISWDEFIGMGRMNPDDHSERFCMTTFACNTSQEVNGVSWLHGEVSKKMFSGIWKGYYPEESHVGYVTNGVHFPTWCANEWRKLYAKHFDKNHLSDQSNQSIWEAIYNVSDEEVWKTRMELKTKLVDYIRQQFRESWLKNQGDPSRVISLMEMINPNALLIGFGRRFATYKRAHLLFTDLDRLAKIVNNPKYPVQFLYTGKAHPADGAGQGLIKRIYEISQRPEFLGKIIFLENYDMQLARRLVSGVDIWMNTPTRPLEASGTSGEKAEMNGVVNLSVLDGWWLEGYREGAGWALTEKRTYENQEYQDQLDAATIYSLLENEIMPLYYARNSKGYSPDWIKVIKNSIAQIAPHYTMKRQLDDYYNKFYNKLRDRSNALNANDRRLAHEIAIWKETVAERWDAVNVIEIRKSEEVVNGNIQAGKKYNVEVVVDEAGLDNAIGIELVTLQTDIHGVDHIYHVNAFELVNVDGNRYTFRTAHSVDNAGSFKVCYRMFPKNENLPHRQDFCYVKWFV
;
A
#
# COMPACT_ATOMS: atom_id res chain seq x y z
N MET A 1 -45.38 12.88 44.18
CA MET A 1 -44.07 12.18 44.06
C MET A 1 -43.09 12.91 44.99
N LYS A 2 -42.56 12.29 46.04
CA LYS A 2 -41.56 12.93 46.90
C LYS A 2 -40.19 12.71 46.29
N ILE A 3 -39.58 13.81 45.87
CA ILE A 3 -38.18 13.79 45.39
C ILE A 3 -37.25 13.61 46.60
N LYS A 4 -36.50 12.53 46.65
CA LYS A 4 -35.45 12.34 47.66
C LYS A 4 -34.22 13.12 47.26
N ALA A 5 -33.77 14.04 48.09
CA ALA A 5 -32.46 14.67 47.92
C ALA A 5 -31.35 13.65 48.26
N SER A 6 -30.30 13.60 47.46
CA SER A 6 -29.10 12.84 47.75
C SER A 6 -28.25 13.50 48.83
N ASN A 7 -27.41 12.71 49.53
CA ASN A 7 -26.47 13.22 50.51
C ASN A 7 -25.49 14.17 49.80
N ALA A 8 -25.15 15.30 50.43
CA ALA A 8 -24.24 16.33 49.91
C ALA A 8 -22.86 15.75 49.46
N ASN A 9 -22.40 14.67 50.11
CA ASN A 9 -21.10 14.03 49.81
C ASN A 9 -21.18 12.88 48.77
N ASN A 10 -22.37 12.60 48.26
CA ASN A 10 -22.60 11.47 47.35
C ASN A 10 -23.66 11.80 46.31
N PRO A 11 -23.39 12.72 45.36
CA PRO A 11 -24.36 13.08 44.36
C PRO A 11 -24.67 11.93 43.43
N SER A 12 -25.95 11.71 43.11
CA SER A 12 -26.27 10.79 42.00
C SER A 12 -26.44 11.58 40.71
N TRP A 13 -25.60 11.24 39.75
CA TRP A 13 -25.58 11.90 38.45
C TRP A 13 -26.54 11.20 37.48
N LYS A 14 -27.26 11.99 36.72
CA LYS A 14 -28.04 11.51 35.58
C LYS A 14 -27.38 12.02 34.31
N THR A 15 -27.02 11.13 33.44
CA THR A 15 -26.53 11.49 32.10
C THR A 15 -27.70 11.92 31.23
N ILE A 16 -27.61 13.07 30.61
CA ILE A 16 -28.51 13.54 29.56
C ILE A 16 -27.72 13.76 28.30
N THR A 17 -28.25 13.36 27.15
CA THR A 17 -27.69 13.64 25.85
C THR A 17 -28.44 14.80 25.23
N VAL A 18 -27.72 15.89 24.93
CA VAL A 18 -28.26 17.04 24.22
C VAL A 18 -27.84 16.94 22.78
N LYS A 19 -28.76 16.79 21.87
CA LYS A 19 -28.45 16.76 20.43
C LYS A 19 -28.34 18.19 19.89
N SER A 20 -27.43 18.39 18.95
CA SER A 20 -27.32 19.62 18.18
C SER A 20 -28.62 19.86 17.42
N ASN A 21 -29.10 21.11 17.45
CA ASN A 21 -30.26 21.55 16.68
C ASN A 21 -29.79 22.47 15.56
N MET A 22 -29.50 21.89 14.43
CA MET A 22 -28.98 22.63 13.28
C MET A 22 -30.13 23.41 12.58
N PRO A 23 -29.97 24.74 12.36
CA PRO A 23 -30.88 25.51 11.55
C PRO A 23 -31.04 24.91 10.14
N ALA A 24 -32.27 24.99 9.61
CA ALA A 24 -32.61 24.39 8.31
C ALA A 24 -31.72 24.92 7.16
N GLU A 25 -31.32 26.17 7.24
CA GLU A 25 -30.43 26.84 6.26
C GLU A 25 -29.05 26.25 6.20
N LEU A 26 -28.57 25.60 7.28
CA LEU A 26 -27.23 25.02 7.41
C LEU A 26 -27.17 23.49 7.21
N ARG A 27 -28.30 22.81 6.99
CA ARG A 27 -28.36 21.34 6.91
C ARG A 27 -27.42 20.70 5.86
N LYS A 28 -27.12 21.46 4.80
CA LYS A 28 -26.14 21.01 3.78
C LYS A 28 -24.76 20.74 4.36
N LEU A 29 -24.38 21.38 5.47
CA LEU A 29 -23.12 21.14 6.16
C LEU A 29 -23.05 19.74 6.75
N GLU A 30 -24.16 19.13 7.17
CA GLU A 30 -24.18 17.78 7.74
C GLU A 30 -23.78 16.74 6.67
N GLU A 31 -24.37 16.82 5.48
CA GLU A 31 -24.02 15.92 4.38
C GLU A 31 -22.56 16.08 3.95
N LEU A 32 -22.11 17.33 3.83
CA LEU A 32 -20.71 17.62 3.51
C LEU A 32 -19.75 17.08 4.57
N ALA A 33 -20.09 17.21 5.87
CA ALA A 33 -19.26 16.77 6.98
C ALA A 33 -19.11 15.23 7.03
N HIS A 34 -20.16 14.49 6.67
CA HIS A 34 -20.18 13.03 6.68
C HIS A 34 -19.64 12.38 5.38
N ASN A 35 -19.17 13.16 4.41
CA ASN A 35 -18.49 12.63 3.23
C ASN A 35 -17.04 13.07 3.21
N MET A 36 -16.12 12.11 3.22
CA MET A 36 -14.67 12.37 3.26
C MET A 36 -14.14 13.18 2.07
N TRP A 37 -14.97 13.47 1.06
CA TRP A 37 -14.61 14.36 -0.06
C TRP A 37 -14.05 15.71 0.42
N TRP A 38 -14.55 16.25 1.54
CA TRP A 38 -13.99 17.45 2.15
C TRP A 38 -12.49 17.33 2.45
N SER A 39 -11.98 16.13 2.72
CA SER A 39 -10.59 15.94 3.14
C SER A 39 -9.57 16.23 2.04
N TRP A 40 -9.96 16.15 0.79
CA TRP A 40 -9.10 16.50 -0.36
C TRP A 40 -9.65 17.65 -1.21
N ASN A 41 -10.81 18.19 -0.87
CA ASN A 41 -11.35 19.38 -1.51
C ASN A 41 -11.03 20.64 -0.70
N HIS A 42 -10.28 21.55 -1.31
CA HIS A 42 -9.84 22.77 -0.63
C HIS A 42 -10.99 23.70 -0.28
N SER A 43 -11.99 23.86 -1.18
CA SER A 43 -13.16 24.73 -0.96
C SER A 43 -13.97 24.27 0.24
N ALA A 44 -14.17 22.96 0.39
CA ALA A 44 -14.88 22.37 1.53
C ALA A 44 -14.12 22.57 2.85
N ARG A 45 -12.82 22.33 2.87
CA ARG A 45 -11.99 22.60 4.08
C ARG A 45 -12.00 24.08 4.46
N SER A 46 -11.92 24.97 3.49
CA SER A 46 -11.99 26.41 3.70
C SER A 46 -13.36 26.84 4.20
N LEU A 47 -14.43 26.19 3.75
CA LEU A 47 -15.80 26.44 4.28
C LEU A 47 -15.86 26.10 5.77
N PHE A 48 -15.51 24.87 6.16
CA PHE A 48 -15.56 24.44 7.57
C PHE A 48 -14.68 25.32 8.46
N ARG A 49 -13.45 25.63 8.06
CA ARG A 49 -12.55 26.54 8.79
C ARG A 49 -13.20 27.91 9.00
N SER A 50 -13.91 28.45 8.00
CA SER A 50 -14.52 29.78 8.09
C SER A 50 -15.75 29.87 9.00
N LEU A 51 -16.31 28.73 9.44
CA LEU A 51 -17.42 28.74 10.41
C LEU A 51 -16.95 29.19 11.80
N ASP A 52 -15.79 28.66 12.22
CA ASP A 52 -15.08 29.06 13.44
C ASP A 52 -13.64 28.54 13.38
N GLU A 53 -12.68 29.41 13.08
CA GLU A 53 -11.29 29.03 12.87
C GLU A 53 -10.65 28.46 14.13
N THR A 54 -10.90 29.08 15.29
CA THR A 54 -10.33 28.62 16.56
C THR A 54 -10.84 27.22 16.93
N LEU A 55 -12.14 27.02 16.83
CA LEU A 55 -12.75 25.72 17.11
C LEU A 55 -12.31 24.66 16.08
N TYR A 56 -12.19 25.04 14.81
CA TYR A 56 -11.72 24.15 13.75
C TYR A 56 -10.32 23.58 14.04
N GLU A 57 -9.40 24.43 14.52
CA GLU A 57 -8.07 23.98 14.94
C GLU A 57 -8.13 23.10 16.20
N GLN A 58 -8.99 23.45 17.17
CA GLN A 58 -9.17 22.65 18.41
C GLN A 58 -9.71 21.24 18.17
N VAL A 59 -10.46 21.03 17.08
CA VAL A 59 -11.01 19.74 16.70
C VAL A 59 -10.20 19.04 15.59
N ASP A 60 -8.96 19.47 15.37
CA ASP A 60 -8.05 18.91 14.35
C ASP A 60 -8.65 18.88 12.93
N GLY A 61 -9.54 19.84 12.63
CA GLY A 61 -10.22 19.95 11.35
C GLY A 61 -11.32 18.91 11.13
N ASN A 62 -11.81 18.24 12.16
CA ASN A 62 -12.94 17.32 12.09
C ASN A 62 -14.26 18.08 11.92
N PRO A 63 -14.91 18.06 10.75
CA PRO A 63 -16.10 18.87 10.50
C PRO A 63 -17.33 18.38 11.27
N VAL A 64 -17.44 17.08 11.55
CA VAL A 64 -18.57 16.53 12.34
C VAL A 64 -18.47 17.05 13.77
N LEU A 65 -17.30 16.92 14.38
CA LEU A 65 -17.06 17.40 15.74
C LEU A 65 -17.14 18.93 15.83
N LEU A 66 -16.74 19.66 14.78
CA LEU A 66 -16.91 21.10 14.67
C LEU A 66 -18.39 21.48 14.76
N LEU A 67 -19.24 20.87 13.93
CA LEU A 67 -20.68 21.15 13.92
C LEU A 67 -21.37 20.77 15.24
N GLU A 68 -20.90 19.69 15.87
CA GLU A 68 -21.40 19.24 17.18
C GLU A 68 -21.07 20.24 18.30
N ARG A 69 -19.88 20.86 18.25
CA ARG A 69 -19.41 21.82 19.30
C ARG A 69 -19.77 23.27 19.05
N LEU A 70 -20.24 23.64 17.86
CA LEU A 70 -20.75 24.98 17.62
C LEU A 70 -21.95 25.26 18.51
N SER A 71 -21.94 26.38 19.22
CA SER A 71 -23.10 26.79 20.03
C SER A 71 -24.30 27.10 19.14
N PHE A 72 -25.51 26.89 19.68
CA PHE A 72 -26.74 27.20 18.95
C PHE A 72 -26.79 28.67 18.54
N GLU A 73 -26.41 29.61 19.42
CA GLU A 73 -26.32 31.03 19.11
C GLU A 73 -25.37 31.33 17.93
N LYS A 74 -24.24 30.67 17.88
CA LYS A 74 -23.27 30.77 16.75
C LYS A 74 -23.90 30.25 15.47
N MET A 75 -24.58 29.11 15.52
CA MET A 75 -25.27 28.55 14.35
C MET A 75 -26.36 29.45 13.82
N GLU A 76 -27.14 30.06 14.71
CA GLU A 76 -28.16 31.03 14.30
C GLU A 76 -27.56 32.28 13.61
N LYS A 77 -26.42 32.77 14.10
CA LYS A 77 -25.67 33.87 13.44
C LYS A 77 -25.20 33.46 12.06
N LEU A 78 -24.58 32.26 11.93
CA LEU A 78 -24.13 31.74 10.66
C LEU A 78 -25.28 31.53 9.66
N ALA A 79 -26.44 31.04 10.12
CA ALA A 79 -27.62 30.86 9.28
C ALA A 79 -28.17 32.17 8.70
N LYS A 80 -27.91 33.31 9.36
CA LYS A 80 -28.28 34.65 8.90
C LYS A 80 -27.20 35.35 8.09
N ASP A 81 -25.98 34.81 8.06
CA ASP A 81 -24.87 35.38 7.32
C ASP A 81 -24.92 34.97 5.84
N LYS A 82 -25.27 35.95 4.98
CA LYS A 82 -25.40 35.74 3.53
C LYS A 82 -24.09 35.24 2.86
N ALA A 83 -22.94 35.64 3.37
CA ALA A 83 -21.64 35.22 2.80
C ALA A 83 -21.36 33.76 3.11
N VAL A 84 -21.64 33.32 4.35
CA VAL A 84 -21.56 31.93 4.76
C VAL A 84 -22.50 31.04 3.96
N ILE A 85 -23.80 31.46 3.87
CA ILE A 85 -24.82 30.72 3.10
C ILE A 85 -24.40 30.58 1.64
N LYS A 86 -23.93 31.70 1.02
CA LYS A 86 -23.46 31.66 -0.36
C LYS A 86 -22.27 30.67 -0.53
N LYS A 87 -21.26 30.80 0.32
CA LYS A 87 -20.06 29.91 0.26
C LYS A 87 -20.46 28.44 0.44
N MET A 88 -21.35 28.16 1.41
CA MET A 88 -21.86 26.79 1.60
C MET A 88 -22.59 26.27 0.38
N ASN A 89 -23.47 27.09 -0.22
CA ASN A 89 -24.20 26.70 -1.43
C ASN A 89 -23.27 26.47 -2.63
N ASP A 90 -22.26 27.30 -2.80
CA ASP A 90 -21.25 27.13 -3.87
C ASP A 90 -20.51 25.79 -3.70
N VAL A 91 -20.01 25.49 -2.49
CA VAL A 91 -19.32 24.22 -2.18
C VAL A 91 -20.27 23.02 -2.31
N TYR A 92 -21.51 23.14 -1.84
CA TYR A 92 -22.49 22.06 -1.96
C TYR A 92 -22.88 21.78 -3.42
N THR A 93 -22.94 22.80 -4.25
CA THR A 93 -23.18 22.64 -5.69
C THR A 93 -21.98 21.92 -6.36
N GLU A 94 -20.76 22.28 -5.99
CA GLU A 94 -19.55 21.58 -6.45
C GLU A 94 -19.60 20.10 -6.04
N PHE A 95 -19.96 19.84 -4.79
CA PHE A 95 -20.10 18.49 -4.24
C PHE A 95 -21.18 17.67 -4.98
N ARG A 96 -22.36 18.25 -5.22
CA ARG A 96 -23.44 17.54 -5.94
C ARG A 96 -23.04 17.25 -7.39
N ASN A 97 -22.43 18.22 -8.07
CA ASN A 97 -21.90 18.02 -9.43
C ASN A 97 -20.87 16.90 -9.47
N TYR A 98 -20.05 16.76 -8.41
CA TYR A 98 -19.12 15.65 -8.28
C TYR A 98 -19.83 14.33 -8.02
N MET A 99 -20.80 14.30 -7.10
CA MET A 99 -21.48 13.07 -6.68
C MET A 99 -22.48 12.51 -7.70
N ASP A 100 -23.19 13.38 -8.41
CA ASP A 100 -24.34 13.00 -9.24
C ASP A 100 -23.95 12.56 -10.66
N VAL A 101 -22.80 11.91 -10.80
CA VAL A 101 -22.31 11.36 -12.06
C VAL A 101 -22.39 9.83 -12.01
N GLU A 102 -22.99 9.21 -13.02
CA GLU A 102 -23.06 7.76 -13.12
C GLU A 102 -21.66 7.11 -13.20
N PRO A 103 -21.45 5.99 -12.51
CA PRO A 103 -20.17 5.28 -12.53
C PRO A 103 -19.78 4.82 -13.93
N ASP A 104 -18.48 4.76 -14.20
CA ASP A 104 -17.92 4.15 -15.41
C ASP A 104 -18.10 2.62 -15.36
N ARG A 105 -19.17 2.13 -15.99
CA ARG A 105 -19.50 0.71 -16.05
C ARG A 105 -18.74 -0.08 -17.12
N LYS A 106 -17.87 0.56 -17.90
CA LYS A 106 -16.99 -0.12 -18.85
C LYS A 106 -15.83 -0.80 -18.17
N ARG A 107 -15.44 -0.29 -17.02
CA ARG A 107 -14.39 -0.86 -16.17
C ARG A 107 -14.98 -1.92 -15.24
N ALA A 108 -14.15 -2.90 -14.85
CA ALA A 108 -14.54 -3.92 -13.90
C ALA A 108 -14.97 -3.31 -12.55
N SER A 109 -15.97 -3.89 -11.91
CA SER A 109 -16.32 -3.55 -10.54
C SER A 109 -15.42 -4.29 -9.55
N VAL A 110 -14.99 -3.63 -8.47
CA VAL A 110 -13.97 -4.14 -7.55
C VAL A 110 -14.42 -4.07 -6.09
N ALA A 111 -14.21 -5.16 -5.35
CA ALA A 111 -14.21 -5.18 -3.89
C ALA A 111 -12.77 -5.19 -3.39
N TYR A 112 -12.39 -4.17 -2.64
CA TYR A 112 -11.04 -3.96 -2.13
C TYR A 112 -11.00 -4.24 -0.64
N LEU A 113 -10.16 -5.19 -0.21
CA LEU A 113 -10.06 -5.59 1.19
C LEU A 113 -8.68 -5.24 1.73
N CYS A 114 -8.64 -4.48 2.82
CA CYS A 114 -7.43 -4.08 3.50
C CYS A 114 -7.70 -3.85 4.99
N MET A 115 -6.70 -4.11 5.83
CA MET A 115 -6.81 -3.96 7.27
C MET A 115 -6.75 -2.50 7.73
N GLU A 116 -6.25 -1.60 6.90
CA GLU A 116 -6.05 -0.19 7.24
C GLU A 116 -6.30 0.75 6.06
N TYR A 117 -6.85 1.94 6.35
CA TYR A 117 -7.11 2.99 5.36
C TYR A 117 -6.77 4.37 5.92
N GLY A 118 -5.76 5.01 5.35
CA GLY A 118 -5.32 6.37 5.69
C GLY A 118 -6.07 7.42 4.88
N LEU A 119 -7.25 7.82 5.34
CA LEU A 119 -8.08 8.82 4.66
C LEU A 119 -7.78 10.23 5.13
N ASN A 120 -7.74 10.42 6.45
CA ASN A 120 -7.43 11.68 7.11
C ASN A 120 -7.05 11.41 8.58
N GLN A 121 -6.33 12.35 9.21
CA GLN A 121 -5.92 12.23 10.62
C GLN A 121 -7.09 12.11 11.61
N VAL A 122 -8.27 12.58 11.24
CA VAL A 122 -9.46 12.54 12.13
C VAL A 122 -10.04 11.14 12.27
N LEU A 123 -9.75 10.23 11.35
CA LEU A 123 -10.21 8.84 11.36
C LEU A 123 -9.01 7.91 11.55
N LYS A 124 -8.81 7.43 12.77
CA LYS A 124 -7.61 6.67 13.16
C LYS A 124 -7.75 5.19 12.81
N ILE A 125 -7.78 4.86 11.53
CA ILE A 125 -7.87 3.50 11.01
C ILE A 125 -6.68 3.13 10.11
N TYR A 126 -5.53 3.74 10.33
CA TYR A 126 -4.28 3.45 9.63
C TYR A 126 -3.07 3.62 10.56
N SER A 127 -1.95 2.99 10.21
CA SER A 127 -0.68 3.13 10.93
C SER A 127 0.45 3.69 10.08
N GLY A 128 0.53 3.30 8.82
CA GLY A 128 1.67 3.64 7.96
C GLY A 128 1.35 3.66 6.47
N GLY A 129 2.39 3.37 5.67
CA GLY A 129 2.33 3.51 4.21
C GLY A 129 1.28 2.66 3.52
N LEU A 130 1.02 1.44 4.00
CA LEU A 130 -0.01 0.56 3.45
C LEU A 130 -1.41 1.19 3.55
N GLY A 131 -1.74 1.74 4.72
CA GLY A 131 -3.03 2.39 4.93
C GLY A 131 -3.17 3.69 4.16
N ILE A 132 -2.11 4.49 4.09
CA ILE A 132 -2.10 5.72 3.27
C ILE A 132 -2.33 5.38 1.80
N LEU A 133 -1.68 4.34 1.28
CA LEU A 133 -1.88 3.86 -0.09
C LEU A 133 -3.34 3.44 -0.32
N ALA A 134 -3.90 2.63 0.58
CA ALA A 134 -5.29 2.18 0.48
C ALA A 134 -6.28 3.35 0.54
N GLY A 135 -6.04 4.33 1.41
CA GLY A 135 -6.86 5.55 1.48
C GLY A 135 -6.78 6.40 0.22
N ASP A 136 -5.57 6.62 -0.30
CA ASP A 136 -5.35 7.34 -1.56
C ASP A 136 -6.01 6.60 -2.74
N TYR A 137 -5.96 5.27 -2.73
CA TYR A 137 -6.58 4.44 -3.75
C TYR A 137 -8.10 4.62 -3.81
N LEU A 138 -8.78 4.64 -2.65
CA LEU A 138 -10.22 4.87 -2.60
C LEU A 138 -10.60 6.30 -3.04
N LYS A 139 -9.79 7.30 -2.69
CA LYS A 139 -10.01 8.68 -3.13
C LYS A 139 -9.90 8.80 -4.64
N GLU A 140 -8.87 8.21 -5.24
CA GLU A 140 -8.72 8.20 -6.70
C GLU A 140 -9.81 7.38 -7.38
N ALA A 141 -10.22 6.25 -6.82
CA ALA A 141 -11.34 5.48 -7.33
C ALA A 141 -12.62 6.32 -7.38
N SER A 142 -12.81 7.18 -6.37
CA SER A 142 -13.89 8.16 -6.34
C SER A 142 -13.72 9.23 -7.42
N ASP A 143 -12.55 9.84 -7.55
CA ASP A 143 -12.28 10.89 -8.54
C ASP A 143 -12.38 10.36 -9.97
N SER A 144 -11.91 9.14 -10.21
CA SER A 144 -12.04 8.42 -11.49
C SER A 144 -13.42 7.78 -11.71
N ASN A 145 -14.32 7.90 -10.76
CA ASN A 145 -15.71 7.44 -10.81
C ASN A 145 -15.87 5.96 -11.24
N VAL A 146 -15.02 5.09 -10.69
CA VAL A 146 -15.10 3.64 -10.93
C VAL A 146 -16.03 2.95 -9.94
N ASP A 147 -16.61 1.82 -10.33
CA ASP A 147 -17.46 1.01 -9.46
C ASP A 147 -16.61 0.19 -8.49
N MET A 148 -16.36 0.74 -7.31
CA MET A 148 -15.55 0.10 -6.28
C MET A 148 -16.24 0.23 -4.91
N CYS A 149 -16.08 -0.78 -4.08
CA CYS A 149 -16.32 -0.71 -2.64
C CYS A 149 -15.14 -1.30 -1.88
N ALA A 150 -15.06 -1.02 -0.60
CA ALA A 150 -13.97 -1.51 0.23
C ALA A 150 -14.47 -2.01 1.58
N VAL A 151 -13.68 -2.88 2.22
CA VAL A 151 -13.95 -3.43 3.56
C VAL A 151 -12.70 -3.31 4.41
N GLY A 152 -12.89 -2.93 5.68
CA GLY A 152 -11.85 -2.82 6.68
C GLY A 152 -12.42 -2.87 8.10
N PHE A 153 -11.69 -2.30 9.05
CA PHE A 153 -12.08 -2.26 10.46
C PHE A 153 -12.30 -0.85 10.97
N LEU A 154 -13.24 -0.72 11.90
CA LEU A 154 -13.37 0.47 12.74
C LEU A 154 -12.70 0.18 14.09
N TYR A 155 -11.50 0.68 14.27
CA TYR A 155 -10.75 0.47 15.49
C TYR A 155 -11.20 1.40 16.61
N ARG A 156 -11.42 0.88 17.81
CA ARG A 156 -11.78 1.68 18.98
C ARG A 156 -10.66 2.66 19.37
N TYR A 157 -9.42 2.18 19.39
CA TYR A 157 -8.23 2.98 19.75
C TYR A 157 -7.36 3.33 18.56
N GLY A 158 -7.54 2.64 17.44
CA GLY A 158 -6.78 2.87 16.21
C GLY A 158 -5.29 2.59 16.37
N TYR A 159 -4.48 3.56 15.94
CA TYR A 159 -3.04 3.59 16.15
C TYR A 159 -2.69 4.74 17.09
N PHE A 160 -1.60 4.62 17.85
CA PHE A 160 -1.25 5.54 18.93
C PHE A 160 -0.84 6.94 18.45
N THR A 161 -1.05 7.93 19.30
CA THR A 161 -0.36 9.23 19.22
C THR A 161 0.93 9.16 20.01
N GLN A 162 1.99 9.74 19.41
CA GLN A 162 3.33 9.69 19.99
C GLN A 162 3.64 10.96 20.76
N THR A 163 4.15 10.79 21.98
CA THR A 163 4.91 11.81 22.70
C THR A 163 6.29 11.25 23.07
N LEU A 164 7.26 12.12 23.30
CA LEU A 164 8.56 11.73 23.81
C LEU A 164 8.71 12.16 25.27
N SER A 165 9.37 11.34 26.08
CA SER A 165 9.83 11.72 27.40
C SER A 165 11.01 12.70 27.29
N MET A 166 11.42 13.29 28.41
CA MET A 166 12.53 14.22 28.45
C MET A 166 13.86 13.63 27.96
N ASP A 167 14.03 12.33 28.09
CA ASP A 167 15.20 11.57 27.61
C ASP A 167 15.02 10.95 26.21
N GLY A 168 13.95 11.32 25.49
CA GLY A 168 13.69 10.88 24.11
C GLY A 168 13.04 9.51 23.97
N GLN A 169 12.53 8.91 25.06
CA GLN A 169 11.81 7.64 24.98
C GLN A 169 10.43 7.85 24.39
N GLN A 170 10.07 7.04 23.40
CA GLN A 170 8.73 7.05 22.82
C GLN A 170 7.67 6.61 23.83
N ILE A 171 6.60 7.36 23.93
CA ILE A 171 5.40 7.05 24.71
C ILE A 171 4.25 6.91 23.73
N ALA A 172 3.61 5.73 23.74
CA ALA A 172 2.44 5.44 22.91
C ALA A 172 1.16 5.76 23.71
N ASN A 173 0.39 6.74 23.23
CA ASN A 173 -0.85 7.15 23.86
C ASN A 173 -2.03 6.66 23.02
N TYR A 174 -2.93 5.87 23.64
CA TYR A 174 -4.13 5.36 23.01
C TYR A 174 -5.36 6.04 23.58
N GLU A 175 -6.14 6.68 22.71
CA GLU A 175 -7.40 7.32 23.06
C GLU A 175 -8.53 6.65 22.31
N ALA A 176 -9.63 6.37 23.03
CA ALA A 176 -10.81 5.77 22.40
C ALA A 176 -11.47 6.77 21.43
N GLN A 177 -11.70 6.33 20.22
CA GLN A 177 -12.45 7.11 19.24
C GLN A 177 -13.93 7.16 19.65
N ASN A 178 -14.52 8.34 19.62
CA ASN A 178 -15.96 8.52 19.73
C ASN A 178 -16.58 8.40 18.33
N PHE A 179 -17.13 7.24 18.02
CA PHE A 179 -17.68 6.97 16.69
C PHE A 179 -18.80 7.92 16.27
N GLY A 180 -19.57 8.45 17.25
CA GLY A 180 -20.63 9.43 16.98
C GLY A 180 -20.15 10.77 16.48
N SER A 181 -18.88 11.12 16.75
CA SER A 181 -18.27 12.40 16.33
C SER A 181 -17.33 12.25 15.13
N LEU A 182 -17.36 11.11 14.44
CA LEU A 182 -16.56 10.82 13.25
C LEU A 182 -17.40 10.94 11.97
N PRO A 183 -16.79 11.19 10.82
CA PRO A 183 -17.46 11.23 9.52
C PRO A 183 -17.83 9.82 9.01
N ILE A 184 -18.56 9.06 9.81
CA ILE A 184 -18.98 7.69 9.55
C ILE A 184 -20.47 7.53 9.89
N GLU A 185 -21.11 6.54 9.32
CA GLU A 185 -22.53 6.24 9.52
C GLU A 185 -22.71 4.75 9.85
N GLN A 186 -23.39 4.45 10.96
CA GLN A 186 -23.74 3.06 11.26
C GLN A 186 -24.78 2.54 10.27
N GLN A 187 -24.56 1.36 9.74
CA GLN A 187 -25.53 0.71 8.86
C GLN A 187 -26.66 0.13 9.71
N MET A 188 -27.89 0.37 9.27
CA MET A 188 -29.10 -0.03 9.97
C MET A 188 -29.91 -0.98 9.10
N ASN A 189 -30.60 -1.93 9.74
CA ASN A 189 -31.66 -2.71 9.10
C ASN A 189 -32.90 -1.86 8.84
N GLU A 190 -33.85 -2.36 8.07
CA GLU A 190 -35.12 -1.67 7.75
C GLU A 190 -35.97 -1.39 9.01
N ASP A 191 -35.83 -2.18 10.04
CA ASP A 191 -36.52 -2.00 11.35
C ASP A 191 -35.85 -0.97 12.26
N GLY A 192 -34.75 -0.33 11.80
CA GLY A 192 -34.02 0.66 12.57
C GLY A 192 -33.03 0.09 13.60
N THR A 193 -32.83 -1.23 13.61
CA THR A 193 -31.77 -1.86 14.43
C THR A 193 -30.42 -1.84 13.71
N PRO A 194 -29.27 -1.83 14.46
CA PRO A 194 -27.96 -1.92 13.83
C PRO A 194 -27.81 -3.20 13.01
N MET A 195 -27.19 -3.08 11.82
CA MET A 195 -26.84 -4.24 11.02
C MET A 195 -25.69 -5.01 11.69
N VAL A 196 -25.91 -6.31 11.91
CA VAL A 196 -24.94 -7.23 12.53
C VAL A 196 -24.50 -8.26 11.53
N ILE A 197 -23.20 -8.53 11.49
CA ILE A 197 -22.61 -9.65 10.76
C ILE A 197 -22.18 -10.69 11.78
N ASP A 198 -22.65 -11.91 11.62
CA ASP A 198 -22.30 -13.05 12.48
C ASP A 198 -21.18 -13.84 11.81
N VAL A 199 -19.97 -13.71 12.36
CA VAL A 199 -18.77 -14.38 11.83
C VAL A 199 -18.49 -15.63 12.64
N PRO A 200 -18.39 -16.81 12.01
CA PRO A 200 -18.14 -18.06 12.72
C PRO A 200 -16.72 -18.10 13.32
N TYR A 201 -16.65 -18.43 14.63
CA TYR A 201 -15.41 -18.70 15.36
C TYR A 201 -15.59 -19.96 16.19
N ILE A 202 -14.71 -20.94 16.06
CA ILE A 202 -14.73 -22.21 16.81
C ILE A 202 -16.15 -22.82 16.81
N ASN A 203 -16.89 -22.67 17.89
CA ASN A 203 -18.26 -23.14 18.08
C ASN A 203 -19.22 -22.01 18.49
N TYR A 204 -18.86 -20.77 18.23
CA TYR A 204 -19.68 -19.57 18.50
C TYR A 204 -19.51 -18.56 17.38
N HIS A 205 -20.26 -17.47 17.44
CA HIS A 205 -20.16 -16.36 16.48
C HIS A 205 -19.65 -15.11 17.17
N VAL A 206 -18.78 -14.37 16.47
CA VAL A 206 -18.43 -12.98 16.79
C VAL A 206 -19.34 -12.07 16.01
N HIS A 207 -19.95 -11.10 16.68
CA HIS A 207 -20.91 -10.18 16.12
C HIS A 207 -20.22 -8.86 15.78
N ALA A 208 -20.25 -8.46 14.53
CA ALA A 208 -19.69 -7.20 14.07
C ALA A 208 -20.80 -6.23 13.65
N TYR A 209 -20.79 -5.01 14.18
CA TYR A 209 -21.54 -3.91 13.60
C TYR A 209 -20.86 -3.43 12.32
N VAL A 210 -21.67 -2.94 11.40
CA VAL A 210 -21.18 -2.40 10.12
C VAL A 210 -21.33 -0.90 10.11
N TRP A 211 -20.21 -0.21 9.89
CA TRP A 211 -20.18 1.23 9.70
C TRP A 211 -19.78 1.55 8.26
N ARG A 212 -20.23 2.68 7.74
CA ARG A 212 -19.90 3.14 6.40
C ARG A 212 -19.16 4.47 6.46
N VAL A 213 -18.07 4.56 5.72
CA VAL A 213 -17.39 5.80 5.38
C VAL A 213 -17.72 6.13 3.93
N ASN A 214 -18.25 7.31 3.68
CA ASN A 214 -18.42 7.81 2.33
C ASN A 214 -17.12 8.50 1.90
N VAL A 215 -16.34 7.82 1.04
CA VAL A 215 -15.10 8.36 0.45
C VAL A 215 -15.45 8.93 -0.92
N GLY A 216 -16.03 10.13 -0.95
CA GLY A 216 -16.69 10.63 -2.14
C GLY A 216 -17.80 9.67 -2.59
N ARG A 217 -17.66 9.12 -3.79
CA ARG A 217 -18.58 8.13 -4.40
C ARG A 217 -18.35 6.71 -3.88
N ILE A 218 -17.17 6.42 -3.32
CA ILE A 218 -16.79 5.07 -2.87
C ILE A 218 -17.31 4.84 -1.44
N LYS A 219 -17.80 3.64 -1.20
CA LYS A 219 -18.25 3.20 0.12
C LYS A 219 -17.25 2.25 0.73
N LEU A 220 -16.72 2.63 1.89
CA LEU A 220 -15.87 1.81 2.73
C LEU A 220 -16.71 1.29 3.90
N TYR A 221 -16.84 -0.02 4.01
CA TYR A 221 -17.52 -0.68 5.10
C TYR A 221 -16.52 -1.11 6.15
N LEU A 222 -16.76 -0.70 7.40
CA LEU A 222 -15.88 -0.96 8.53
C LEU A 222 -16.58 -1.86 9.53
N LEU A 223 -15.91 -2.95 9.91
CA LEU A 223 -16.39 -3.92 10.88
C LEU A 223 -15.96 -3.52 12.30
N ASP A 224 -16.87 -3.60 13.24
CA ASP A 224 -16.70 -3.20 14.63
C ASP A 224 -17.21 -4.31 15.57
N THR A 225 -16.29 -4.98 16.28
CA THR A 225 -16.62 -6.00 17.27
C THR A 225 -16.76 -5.45 18.69
N ASP A 226 -16.39 -4.17 18.91
CA ASP A 226 -16.50 -3.54 20.23
C ASP A 226 -17.93 -3.11 20.55
N ASN A 227 -18.80 -4.11 20.69
CA ASN A 227 -20.22 -3.94 20.96
C ASN A 227 -20.71 -4.93 22.04
N GLU A 228 -21.90 -4.67 22.55
CA GLU A 228 -22.52 -5.40 23.67
C GLU A 228 -22.93 -6.85 23.39
N LEU A 229 -22.96 -7.25 22.13
CA LEU A 229 -23.28 -8.63 21.72
C LEU A 229 -22.13 -9.60 21.94
N ASN A 230 -20.91 -9.07 22.10
CA ASN A 230 -19.69 -9.85 22.26
C ASN A 230 -19.21 -9.89 23.70
N SER A 231 -18.45 -10.95 24.03
CA SER A 231 -17.63 -11.01 25.25
C SER A 231 -16.55 -9.90 25.23
N GLU A 232 -16.05 -9.52 26.40
CA GLU A 232 -14.93 -8.54 26.48
C GLU A 232 -13.70 -8.98 25.66
N PHE A 233 -13.46 -10.29 25.61
CA PHE A 233 -12.38 -10.88 24.85
C PHE A 233 -12.57 -10.68 23.34
N ASP A 234 -13.77 -10.86 22.80
CA ASP A 234 -14.05 -10.73 21.38
C ASP A 234 -14.25 -9.26 20.96
N ARG A 235 -14.69 -8.40 21.88
CA ARG A 235 -14.72 -6.95 21.65
C ARG A 235 -13.35 -6.38 21.32
N SER A 236 -12.30 -6.94 21.90
CA SER A 236 -10.92 -6.49 21.70
C SER A 236 -10.34 -6.76 20.30
N ILE A 237 -10.99 -7.59 19.46
CA ILE A 237 -10.51 -7.90 18.11
C ILE A 237 -10.32 -6.61 17.29
N THR A 238 -11.24 -5.66 17.37
CA THR A 238 -11.15 -4.38 16.67
C THR A 238 -10.74 -3.21 17.59
N HIS A 239 -9.98 -3.45 18.65
CA HIS A 239 -9.50 -2.38 19.52
C HIS A 239 -8.33 -1.62 18.87
N SER A 240 -7.28 -2.30 18.48
CA SER A 240 -6.06 -1.68 18.01
C SER A 240 -5.54 -2.32 16.72
N LEU A 241 -5.09 -1.48 15.81
CA LEU A 241 -4.41 -1.90 14.59
C LEU A 241 -3.05 -2.49 14.96
N TYR A 242 -2.77 -3.71 14.47
CA TYR A 242 -1.58 -4.49 14.79
C TYR A 242 -1.37 -4.74 16.29
N GLY A 243 -2.44 -4.73 17.05
CA GLY A 243 -2.43 -5.01 18.48
C GLY A 243 -2.67 -6.49 18.80
N GLY A 244 -2.27 -6.90 20.01
CA GLY A 244 -2.44 -8.26 20.52
C GLY A 244 -1.37 -9.24 20.04
N ASP A 245 -1.65 -10.52 20.24
CA ASP A 245 -0.80 -11.64 19.86
C ASP A 245 -1.18 -12.24 18.49
N TRP A 246 -0.52 -13.34 18.11
CA TRP A 246 -0.78 -14.05 16.86
C TRP A 246 -2.21 -14.64 16.80
N GLU A 247 -2.81 -14.99 17.93
CA GLU A 247 -4.20 -15.42 17.97
C GLU A 247 -5.16 -14.27 17.65
N ASN A 248 -4.95 -13.09 18.22
CA ASN A 248 -5.71 -11.89 17.86
C ASN A 248 -5.52 -11.53 16.38
N ARG A 249 -4.30 -11.67 15.87
CA ARG A 249 -4.00 -11.46 14.45
C ARG A 249 -4.83 -12.39 13.56
N LEU A 250 -4.87 -13.68 13.84
CA LEU A 250 -5.70 -14.64 13.11
C LEU A 250 -7.19 -14.27 13.18
N LYS A 251 -7.68 -13.88 14.36
CA LYS A 251 -9.07 -13.43 14.54
C LYS A 251 -9.38 -12.22 13.66
N GLN A 252 -8.48 -11.24 13.58
CA GLN A 252 -8.63 -10.08 12.70
C GLN A 252 -8.70 -10.51 11.24
N GLU A 253 -7.86 -11.43 10.80
CA GLU A 253 -7.84 -11.88 9.40
C GLU A 253 -9.07 -12.71 9.03
N ILE A 254 -9.59 -13.50 9.95
CA ILE A 254 -10.90 -14.18 9.79
C ILE A 254 -12.02 -13.14 9.66
N LEU A 255 -12.03 -12.15 10.53
CA LEU A 255 -13.04 -11.09 10.51
C LEU A 255 -13.00 -10.30 9.20
N LEU A 256 -11.79 -9.92 8.74
CA LEU A 256 -11.64 -9.16 7.50
C LEU A 256 -12.05 -9.96 6.27
N GLY A 257 -11.50 -11.18 6.13
CA GLY A 257 -11.72 -12.01 4.95
C GLY A 257 -13.12 -12.59 4.92
N ILE A 258 -13.44 -13.43 5.87
CA ILE A 258 -14.74 -14.12 5.96
C ILE A 258 -15.85 -13.12 6.31
N GLY A 259 -15.66 -12.35 7.37
CA GLY A 259 -16.61 -11.31 7.77
C GLY A 259 -16.84 -10.25 6.71
N GLY A 260 -15.80 -9.87 5.98
CA GLY A 260 -15.88 -8.92 4.86
C GLY A 260 -16.77 -9.41 3.74
N VAL A 261 -16.60 -10.67 3.30
CA VAL A 261 -17.45 -11.25 2.25
C VAL A 261 -18.90 -11.42 2.74
N LEU A 262 -19.10 -11.85 3.96
CA LEU A 262 -20.45 -11.94 4.58
C LEU A 262 -21.12 -10.56 4.66
N THR A 263 -20.35 -9.50 4.90
CA THR A 263 -20.84 -8.11 4.91
C THR A 263 -21.33 -7.70 3.53
N LEU A 264 -20.52 -7.90 2.49
CA LEU A 264 -20.90 -7.57 1.12
C LEU A 264 -22.14 -8.36 0.70
N LYS A 265 -22.22 -9.63 1.04
CA LYS A 265 -23.37 -10.50 0.76
C LYS A 265 -24.64 -9.98 1.44
N LYS A 266 -24.57 -9.60 2.72
CA LYS A 266 -25.72 -9.05 3.47
C LYS A 266 -26.19 -7.71 2.91
N LEU A 267 -25.28 -6.91 2.40
CA LEU A 267 -25.58 -5.65 1.71
C LEU A 267 -26.06 -5.83 0.26
N GLY A 268 -26.10 -7.06 -0.25
CA GLY A 268 -26.48 -7.36 -1.65
C GLY A 268 -25.44 -6.88 -2.67
N ILE A 269 -24.18 -6.70 -2.26
CA ILE A 269 -23.09 -6.21 -3.10
C ILE A 269 -22.33 -7.39 -3.71
N LYS A 270 -22.29 -7.44 -5.04
CA LYS A 270 -21.49 -8.37 -5.83
C LYS A 270 -20.58 -7.58 -6.76
N LYS A 271 -19.31 -7.98 -6.83
CA LYS A 271 -18.29 -7.34 -7.68
C LYS A 271 -17.64 -8.36 -8.62
N ASP A 272 -17.10 -7.86 -9.73
CA ASP A 272 -16.39 -8.68 -10.71
C ASP A 272 -15.06 -9.22 -10.17
N VAL A 273 -14.36 -8.38 -9.39
CA VAL A 273 -13.00 -8.67 -8.88
C VAL A 273 -12.94 -8.42 -7.39
N TYR A 274 -12.25 -9.32 -6.70
CA TYR A 274 -11.91 -9.19 -5.28
C TYR A 274 -10.41 -9.00 -5.15
N HIS A 275 -10.00 -7.85 -4.65
CA HIS A 275 -8.60 -7.46 -4.50
C HIS A 275 -8.15 -7.61 -3.05
N CYS A 276 -7.29 -8.59 -2.81
CA CYS A 276 -6.61 -8.76 -1.53
C CYS A 276 -5.38 -7.85 -1.48
N ASN A 277 -5.48 -6.75 -0.75
CA ASN A 277 -4.36 -5.82 -0.55
C ASN A 277 -3.55 -6.29 0.65
N GLU A 278 -2.55 -7.11 0.43
CA GLU A 278 -1.73 -7.89 1.37
C GLU A 278 -2.41 -9.20 1.82
N GLY A 279 -1.60 -10.12 2.36
CA GLY A 279 -2.01 -11.47 2.77
C GLY A 279 -3.12 -11.50 3.83
N HIS A 280 -3.20 -10.49 4.67
CA HIS A 280 -4.19 -10.42 5.75
C HIS A 280 -5.66 -10.45 5.28
N ALA A 281 -5.93 -10.21 4.01
CA ALA A 281 -7.26 -10.28 3.44
C ALA A 281 -7.58 -11.63 2.76
N ALA A 282 -6.63 -12.54 2.67
CA ALA A 282 -6.72 -13.74 1.82
C ALA A 282 -7.86 -14.69 2.18
N LEU A 283 -8.28 -14.75 3.45
CA LEU A 283 -9.39 -15.60 3.88
C LEU A 283 -10.75 -15.20 3.28
N CYS A 284 -10.85 -14.06 2.57
CA CYS A 284 -12.03 -13.74 1.78
C CYS A 284 -12.32 -14.82 0.73
N ASN A 285 -11.28 -15.46 0.20
CA ASN A 285 -11.41 -16.51 -0.77
C ASN A 285 -11.95 -17.82 -0.17
N VAL A 286 -11.75 -18.07 1.13
CA VAL A 286 -12.40 -19.20 1.83
C VAL A 286 -13.92 -19.05 1.80
N GLN A 287 -14.44 -17.89 2.20
CA GLN A 287 -15.90 -17.68 2.21
C GLN A 287 -16.49 -17.72 0.80
N ARG A 288 -15.78 -17.20 -0.19
CA ARG A 288 -16.20 -17.26 -1.59
C ARG A 288 -16.25 -18.70 -2.13
N LEU A 289 -15.27 -19.53 -1.75
CA LEU A 289 -15.28 -20.96 -2.06
C LEU A 289 -16.48 -21.65 -1.41
N VAL A 290 -16.75 -21.40 -0.12
CA VAL A 290 -17.91 -21.93 0.60
C VAL A 290 -19.22 -21.53 -0.08
N ASP A 291 -19.34 -20.28 -0.53
CA ASP A 291 -20.54 -19.80 -1.22
C ASP A 291 -20.79 -20.58 -2.51
N TYR A 292 -19.76 -20.83 -3.34
CA TYR A 292 -19.89 -21.64 -4.55
C TYR A 292 -20.20 -23.12 -4.26
N VAL A 293 -19.57 -23.71 -3.25
CA VAL A 293 -19.85 -25.11 -2.86
C VAL A 293 -21.30 -25.26 -2.37
N ASN A 294 -21.81 -24.27 -1.63
CA ASN A 294 -23.22 -24.24 -1.21
C ASN A 294 -24.20 -24.10 -2.39
N GLU A 295 -23.77 -23.61 -3.55
CA GLU A 295 -24.55 -23.63 -4.80
C GLU A 295 -24.51 -25.00 -5.49
N GLY A 296 -23.84 -26.01 -4.92
CA GLY A 296 -23.73 -27.37 -5.46
C GLY A 296 -22.55 -27.58 -6.42
N ILE A 297 -21.57 -26.68 -6.43
CA ILE A 297 -20.38 -26.75 -7.29
C ILE A 297 -19.26 -27.51 -6.53
N SER A 298 -18.49 -28.36 -7.23
CA SER A 298 -17.33 -29.02 -6.63
C SER A 298 -16.29 -28.01 -6.19
N PHE A 299 -15.52 -28.35 -5.16
CA PHE A 299 -14.42 -27.50 -4.67
C PHE A 299 -13.42 -27.10 -5.80
N THR A 300 -13.03 -28.07 -6.62
CA THR A 300 -12.09 -27.86 -7.72
C THR A 300 -12.60 -26.85 -8.76
N THR A 301 -13.90 -26.95 -9.13
CA THR A 301 -14.54 -25.97 -10.01
C THR A 301 -14.71 -24.61 -9.33
N ALA A 302 -15.10 -24.60 -8.04
CA ALA A 302 -15.20 -23.38 -7.25
C ALA A 302 -13.86 -22.64 -7.15
N LEU A 303 -12.75 -23.38 -7.02
CA LEU A 303 -11.41 -22.81 -6.97
C LEU A 303 -11.04 -22.09 -8.29
N GLU A 304 -11.37 -22.66 -9.45
CA GLU A 304 -11.17 -21.98 -10.74
C GLU A 304 -11.96 -20.67 -10.81
N LEU A 305 -13.22 -20.67 -10.36
CA LEU A 305 -14.06 -19.47 -10.36
C LEU A 305 -13.56 -18.39 -9.43
N VAL A 306 -13.13 -18.75 -8.22
CA VAL A 306 -12.59 -17.81 -7.23
C VAL A 306 -11.26 -17.23 -7.71
N ARG A 307 -10.35 -18.07 -8.22
CA ARG A 307 -9.06 -17.61 -8.76
C ARG A 307 -9.25 -16.61 -9.88
N ALA A 308 -10.15 -16.89 -10.83
CA ALA A 308 -10.40 -16.05 -12.01
C ALA A 308 -10.87 -14.63 -11.68
N SER A 309 -11.38 -14.40 -10.48
CA SER A 309 -11.86 -13.10 -10.01
C SER A 309 -11.08 -12.55 -8.83
N SER A 310 -9.87 -13.07 -8.57
CA SER A 310 -9.04 -12.67 -7.45
C SER A 310 -7.70 -12.10 -7.89
N LEU A 311 -7.34 -10.95 -7.30
CA LEU A 311 -6.04 -10.32 -7.38
C LEU A 311 -5.42 -10.28 -5.99
N TYR A 312 -4.15 -10.65 -5.88
CA TYR A 312 -3.34 -10.49 -4.69
C TYR A 312 -2.20 -9.52 -4.94
N THR A 313 -2.12 -8.46 -4.13
CA THR A 313 -1.00 -7.51 -4.12
C THR A 313 -0.17 -7.72 -2.87
N VAL A 314 1.10 -8.06 -3.04
CA VAL A 314 2.07 -8.17 -1.95
C VAL A 314 2.75 -6.84 -1.70
N HIS A 315 2.87 -6.46 -0.42
CA HIS A 315 3.60 -5.26 0.01
C HIS A 315 4.85 -5.60 0.82
N THR A 316 5.00 -6.84 1.23
CA THR A 316 6.09 -7.32 2.07
C THR A 316 7.27 -7.77 1.22
N PRO A 317 8.48 -7.20 1.41
CA PRO A 317 9.64 -7.50 0.57
C PRO A 317 10.50 -8.67 1.08
N VAL A 318 10.15 -9.27 2.22
CA VAL A 318 10.92 -10.36 2.86
C VAL A 318 10.01 -11.46 3.39
N PRO A 319 10.39 -12.76 3.30
CA PRO A 319 9.56 -13.87 3.75
C PRO A 319 9.14 -13.77 5.22
N ALA A 320 10.04 -13.35 6.09
CA ALA A 320 9.79 -13.24 7.54
C ALA A 320 8.72 -12.20 7.92
N GLY A 321 8.36 -11.32 7.00
CA GLY A 321 7.32 -10.30 7.22
C GLY A 321 5.91 -10.76 6.87
N HIS A 322 5.72 -11.96 6.32
CA HIS A 322 4.41 -12.52 6.04
C HIS A 322 3.76 -13.09 7.31
N ASP A 323 2.43 -13.22 7.28
CA ASP A 323 1.68 -13.80 8.37
C ASP A 323 1.70 -15.34 8.28
N TYR A 324 2.25 -15.97 9.31
CA TYR A 324 2.34 -17.43 9.46
C TYR A 324 1.63 -17.88 10.73
N PHE A 325 0.80 -18.90 10.61
CA PHE A 325 0.07 -19.48 11.73
C PHE A 325 0.44 -20.94 11.93
N ASP A 326 0.75 -21.31 13.17
CA ASP A 326 0.96 -22.70 13.52
C ASP A 326 -0.30 -23.51 13.26
N GLU A 327 -0.14 -24.76 12.80
CA GLU A 327 -1.26 -25.63 12.43
C GLU A 327 -2.28 -25.76 13.56
N GLY A 328 -1.83 -25.92 14.82
CA GLY A 328 -2.72 -26.04 15.95
C GLY A 328 -3.60 -24.80 16.19
N LEU A 329 -3.01 -23.60 16.06
CA LEU A 329 -3.75 -22.35 16.15
C LEU A 329 -4.73 -22.20 14.98
N PHE A 330 -4.27 -22.47 13.77
CA PHE A 330 -5.10 -22.37 12.57
C PHE A 330 -6.26 -23.37 12.60
N HIS A 331 -5.99 -24.62 13.02
CA HIS A 331 -7.01 -25.66 13.20
C HIS A 331 -8.08 -25.26 14.23
N LYS A 332 -7.68 -24.59 15.31
CA LYS A 332 -8.60 -24.13 16.35
C LYS A 332 -9.78 -23.33 15.79
N TYR A 333 -9.51 -22.46 14.79
CA TYR A 333 -10.51 -21.56 14.20
C TYR A 333 -11.07 -22.04 12.86
N MET A 334 -10.31 -22.81 12.09
CA MET A 334 -10.64 -23.11 10.69
C MET A 334 -11.06 -24.57 10.45
N ASN A 335 -11.16 -25.39 11.48
CA ASN A 335 -11.42 -26.84 11.36
C ASN A 335 -12.77 -27.21 10.71
N ALA A 336 -13.74 -26.31 10.73
CA ALA A 336 -15.06 -26.56 10.12
C ALA A 336 -15.06 -26.37 8.60
N TYR A 337 -14.11 -25.59 8.05
CA TYR A 337 -14.13 -25.20 6.65
C TYR A 337 -13.82 -26.34 5.68
N PRO A 338 -12.90 -27.29 5.94
CA PRO A 338 -12.69 -28.42 5.04
C PRO A 338 -13.97 -29.21 4.76
N GLN A 339 -14.77 -29.49 5.81
CA GLN A 339 -16.05 -30.17 5.65
C GLN A 339 -17.04 -29.35 4.78
N MET A 340 -17.08 -28.02 4.99
CA MET A 340 -17.92 -27.11 4.18
C MET A 340 -17.49 -27.09 2.71
N LEU A 341 -16.21 -27.29 2.45
CA LEU A 341 -15.61 -27.29 1.13
C LEU A 341 -15.61 -28.67 0.45
N GLY A 342 -15.89 -29.74 1.21
CA GLY A 342 -15.84 -31.13 0.73
C GLY A 342 -14.43 -31.66 0.49
N ILE A 343 -13.43 -31.16 1.23
CA ILE A 343 -12.01 -31.55 1.16
C ILE A 343 -11.48 -32.00 2.51
N SER A 344 -10.31 -32.62 2.53
CA SER A 344 -9.63 -33.01 3.75
C SER A 344 -8.99 -31.81 4.45
N TRP A 345 -8.62 -31.97 5.74
CA TRP A 345 -7.82 -30.98 6.45
C TRP A 345 -6.45 -30.77 5.80
N ASP A 346 -5.80 -31.87 5.38
CA ASP A 346 -4.47 -31.80 4.76
C ASP A 346 -4.49 -31.04 3.43
N GLU A 347 -5.52 -31.22 2.62
CA GLU A 347 -5.71 -30.43 1.38
C GLU A 347 -5.90 -28.95 1.71
N PHE A 348 -6.71 -28.63 2.72
CA PHE A 348 -6.99 -27.25 3.10
C PHE A 348 -5.75 -26.54 3.62
N ILE A 349 -5.05 -27.13 4.60
CA ILE A 349 -3.86 -26.51 5.18
C ILE A 349 -2.69 -26.47 4.19
N GLY A 350 -2.60 -27.46 3.30
CA GLY A 350 -1.62 -27.51 2.22
C GLY A 350 -1.69 -26.33 1.26
N MET A 351 -2.87 -25.71 1.09
CA MET A 351 -3.03 -24.51 0.28
C MET A 351 -2.24 -23.31 0.82
N GLY A 352 -1.92 -23.28 2.11
CA GLY A 352 -1.09 -22.25 2.74
C GLY A 352 0.38 -22.65 2.92
N ARG A 353 0.82 -23.78 2.36
CA ARG A 353 2.20 -24.26 2.42
C ARG A 353 2.87 -24.19 1.04
N MET A 354 4.16 -23.84 0.98
CA MET A 354 4.93 -23.91 -0.27
C MET A 354 5.10 -25.36 -0.72
N ASN A 355 5.30 -26.26 0.24
CA ASN A 355 5.23 -27.68 0.03
C ASN A 355 4.02 -28.25 0.77
N PRO A 356 2.90 -28.55 0.07
CA PRO A 356 1.68 -29.05 0.72
C PRO A 356 1.91 -30.27 1.62
N ASP A 357 2.87 -31.12 1.27
CA ASP A 357 3.19 -32.37 1.97
C ASP A 357 4.16 -32.18 3.17
N ASP A 358 4.70 -30.98 3.35
CA ASP A 358 5.59 -30.67 4.47
C ASP A 358 4.81 -30.22 5.69
N HIS A 359 4.51 -31.17 6.59
CA HIS A 359 3.81 -30.90 7.84
C HIS A 359 4.58 -30.02 8.85
N SER A 360 5.84 -29.71 8.58
CA SER A 360 6.64 -28.77 9.39
C SER A 360 6.40 -27.31 9.00
N GLU A 361 5.87 -27.05 7.79
CA GLU A 361 5.54 -25.71 7.34
C GLU A 361 4.26 -25.19 8.05
N ARG A 362 4.35 -23.95 8.52
CA ARG A 362 3.18 -23.22 9.05
C ARG A 362 2.29 -22.79 7.90
N PHE A 363 1.02 -22.53 8.18
CA PHE A 363 0.11 -21.92 7.22
C PHE A 363 0.53 -20.46 6.96
N CYS A 364 0.84 -20.14 5.73
CA CYS A 364 1.21 -18.81 5.28
C CYS A 364 0.06 -18.16 4.49
N MET A 365 -0.41 -17.02 4.95
CA MET A 365 -1.50 -16.28 4.31
C MET A 365 -1.15 -15.83 2.89
N THR A 366 0.11 -15.46 2.66
CA THR A 366 0.61 -15.09 1.33
C THR A 366 0.61 -16.27 0.37
N THR A 367 1.06 -17.44 0.80
CA THR A 367 1.01 -18.66 -0.02
C THR A 367 -0.44 -19.02 -0.37
N PHE A 368 -1.33 -18.94 0.61
CA PHE A 368 -2.77 -19.15 0.38
C PHE A 368 -3.35 -18.13 -0.61
N ALA A 369 -2.99 -16.85 -0.47
CA ALA A 369 -3.40 -15.81 -1.40
C ALA A 369 -2.92 -16.07 -2.83
N CYS A 370 -1.66 -16.49 -3.02
CA CYS A 370 -1.12 -16.87 -4.32
C CYS A 370 -1.85 -18.08 -4.93
N ASN A 371 -2.15 -19.10 -4.13
CA ASN A 371 -2.84 -20.29 -4.59
C ASN A 371 -4.32 -20.05 -4.92
N THR A 372 -4.94 -19.05 -4.35
CA THR A 372 -6.35 -18.70 -4.57
C THR A 372 -6.59 -17.47 -5.44
N SER A 373 -5.54 -16.88 -6.00
CA SER A 373 -5.62 -15.74 -6.91
C SER A 373 -4.99 -16.08 -8.26
N GLN A 374 -5.65 -15.69 -9.35
CA GLN A 374 -5.07 -15.87 -10.68
C GLN A 374 -3.91 -14.91 -10.92
N GLU A 375 -4.05 -13.67 -10.48
CA GLU A 375 -3.05 -12.63 -10.68
C GLU A 375 -2.42 -12.23 -9.34
N VAL A 376 -1.10 -12.02 -9.38
CA VAL A 376 -0.28 -11.59 -8.25
C VAL A 376 0.63 -10.46 -8.69
N ASN A 377 0.77 -9.41 -7.91
CA ASN A 377 1.68 -8.31 -8.23
C ASN A 377 2.43 -7.75 -7.02
N GLY A 378 3.64 -7.28 -7.27
CA GLY A 378 4.38 -6.39 -6.39
C GLY A 378 4.04 -4.92 -6.63
N VAL A 379 4.65 -4.04 -5.83
CA VAL A 379 4.30 -2.61 -5.77
C VAL A 379 5.40 -1.67 -6.30
N SER A 380 6.40 -2.22 -6.93
CA SER A 380 7.40 -1.59 -7.80
C SER A 380 8.02 -2.64 -8.72
N TRP A 381 8.74 -2.21 -9.76
CA TRP A 381 9.43 -3.17 -10.62
C TRP A 381 10.39 -4.09 -9.85
N LEU A 382 11.27 -3.49 -9.03
CA LEU A 382 12.23 -4.27 -8.23
C LEU A 382 11.52 -5.21 -7.25
N HIS A 383 10.45 -4.76 -6.62
CA HIS A 383 9.67 -5.58 -5.70
C HIS A 383 8.98 -6.73 -6.43
N GLY A 384 8.53 -6.53 -7.68
CA GLY A 384 8.05 -7.61 -8.54
C GLY A 384 9.12 -8.68 -8.75
N GLU A 385 10.35 -8.29 -9.07
CA GLU A 385 11.48 -9.22 -9.24
C GLU A 385 11.86 -9.94 -7.93
N VAL A 386 11.85 -9.24 -6.81
CA VAL A 386 12.03 -9.83 -5.47
C VAL A 386 10.93 -10.84 -5.16
N SER A 387 9.68 -10.51 -5.48
CA SER A 387 8.52 -11.36 -5.23
C SER A 387 8.54 -12.63 -6.09
N LYS A 388 8.98 -12.56 -7.35
CA LYS A 388 9.19 -13.74 -8.21
C LYS A 388 10.14 -14.75 -7.56
N LYS A 389 11.25 -14.27 -6.99
CA LYS A 389 12.20 -15.11 -6.27
C LYS A 389 11.62 -15.65 -4.97
N MET A 390 10.95 -14.81 -4.20
CA MET A 390 10.36 -15.15 -2.91
C MET A 390 9.27 -16.23 -3.03
N PHE A 391 8.51 -16.22 -4.12
CA PHE A 391 7.40 -17.15 -4.35
C PHE A 391 7.77 -18.35 -5.24
N SER A 392 9.04 -18.48 -5.63
CA SER A 392 9.49 -19.58 -6.53
C SER A 392 9.18 -20.98 -5.99
N GLY A 393 9.12 -21.13 -4.65
CA GLY A 393 8.74 -22.39 -4.00
C GLY A 393 7.26 -22.78 -4.18
N ILE A 394 6.38 -21.81 -4.47
CA ILE A 394 4.96 -22.07 -4.72
C ILE A 394 4.77 -22.68 -6.12
N TRP A 395 5.49 -22.17 -7.11
CA TRP A 395 5.38 -22.60 -8.52
C TRP A 395 6.60 -23.44 -8.94
N LYS A 396 6.66 -24.63 -8.36
CA LYS A 396 7.77 -25.59 -8.56
C LYS A 396 7.97 -25.95 -10.05
N GLY A 397 9.22 -26.14 -10.42
CA GLY A 397 9.61 -26.56 -11.76
C GLY A 397 9.80 -25.41 -12.76
N TYR A 398 9.59 -24.18 -12.34
CA TYR A 398 9.82 -22.98 -13.14
C TYR A 398 10.87 -22.08 -12.47
N TYR A 399 11.66 -21.38 -13.28
CA TYR A 399 12.61 -20.39 -12.78
C TYR A 399 11.85 -19.11 -12.35
N PRO A 400 12.40 -18.35 -11.37
CA PRO A 400 11.78 -17.08 -10.96
C PRO A 400 11.50 -16.12 -12.12
N GLU A 401 12.39 -16.08 -13.11
CA GLU A 401 12.29 -15.23 -14.31
C GLU A 401 11.03 -15.53 -15.15
N GLU A 402 10.50 -16.75 -15.06
CA GLU A 402 9.31 -17.20 -15.80
C GLU A 402 8.00 -16.93 -15.02
N SER A 403 8.11 -16.50 -13.78
CA SER A 403 6.94 -16.29 -12.92
C SER A 403 6.02 -15.22 -13.50
N HIS A 404 4.71 -15.46 -13.41
CA HIS A 404 3.67 -14.52 -13.82
C HIS A 404 3.45 -13.37 -12.84
N VAL A 405 4.17 -13.32 -11.73
CA VAL A 405 4.08 -12.19 -10.79
C VAL A 405 4.44 -10.91 -11.53
N GLY A 406 3.47 -10.00 -11.60
CA GLY A 406 3.62 -8.70 -12.21
C GLY A 406 3.97 -7.61 -11.19
N TYR A 407 3.88 -6.37 -11.63
CA TYR A 407 3.99 -5.22 -10.73
C TYR A 407 3.11 -4.06 -11.20
N VAL A 408 2.70 -3.25 -10.23
CA VAL A 408 2.18 -1.90 -10.43
C VAL A 408 2.89 -1.02 -9.42
N THR A 409 3.71 -0.09 -9.90
CA THR A 409 4.42 0.83 -9.03
C THR A 409 3.43 1.74 -8.34
N ASN A 410 3.55 1.89 -7.02
CA ASN A 410 2.66 2.73 -6.24
C ASN A 410 2.72 4.19 -6.74
N GLY A 411 1.65 4.92 -6.47
CA GLY A 411 1.52 6.34 -6.71
C GLY A 411 0.80 7.01 -5.55
N VAL A 412 0.56 8.31 -5.64
CA VAL A 412 -0.06 9.10 -4.59
C VAL A 412 -1.21 9.92 -5.11
N HIS A 413 -2.23 10.13 -4.29
CA HIS A 413 -3.42 10.91 -4.66
C HIS A 413 -3.07 12.40 -4.75
N PHE A 414 -3.01 12.92 -5.97
CA PHE A 414 -2.57 14.29 -6.24
C PHE A 414 -3.37 15.36 -5.43
N PRO A 415 -4.71 15.35 -5.39
CA PRO A 415 -5.45 16.36 -4.63
C PRO A 415 -5.20 16.33 -3.12
N THR A 416 -4.85 15.18 -2.54
CA THR A 416 -4.53 15.05 -1.12
C THR A 416 -3.17 15.65 -0.76
N TRP A 417 -2.14 15.37 -1.59
CA TRP A 417 -0.75 15.62 -1.24
C TRP A 417 -0.16 16.88 -1.87
N CYS A 418 -0.69 17.34 -3.00
CA CYS A 418 -0.27 18.58 -3.62
C CYS A 418 -0.81 19.78 -2.84
N ALA A 419 0.08 20.65 -2.38
CA ALA A 419 -0.30 21.87 -1.65
C ALA A 419 -1.14 22.81 -2.54
N ASN A 420 -2.04 23.56 -1.91
CA ASN A 420 -2.94 24.45 -2.63
C ASN A 420 -2.21 25.52 -3.46
N GLU A 421 -1.07 25.98 -2.99
CA GLU A 421 -0.22 26.95 -3.67
C GLU A 421 0.28 26.41 -5.02
N TRP A 422 0.73 25.14 -5.03
CA TRP A 422 1.10 24.46 -6.27
C TRP A 422 -0.09 24.16 -7.15
N ARG A 423 -1.21 23.75 -6.59
CA ARG A 423 -2.45 23.50 -7.35
C ARG A 423 -2.93 24.74 -8.06
N LYS A 424 -2.86 25.93 -7.42
CA LYS A 424 -3.18 27.22 -8.04
C LYS A 424 -2.19 27.54 -9.18
N LEU A 425 -0.89 27.30 -8.97
CA LEU A 425 0.13 27.51 -9.99
C LEU A 425 -0.10 26.59 -11.19
N TYR A 426 -0.35 25.31 -10.96
CA TYR A 426 -0.64 24.36 -12.02
C TYR A 426 -1.93 24.72 -12.77
N ALA A 427 -3.01 25.06 -12.06
CA ALA A 427 -4.26 25.51 -12.68
C ALA A 427 -4.11 26.77 -13.57
N LYS A 428 -3.13 27.64 -13.24
CA LYS A 428 -2.84 28.86 -14.01
C LYS A 428 -2.04 28.56 -15.28
N HIS A 429 -1.11 27.59 -15.24
CA HIS A 429 -0.11 27.41 -16.29
C HIS A 429 -0.25 26.10 -17.08
N PHE A 430 -0.90 25.07 -16.49
CA PHE A 430 -1.07 23.78 -17.13
C PHE A 430 -2.36 23.73 -17.95
N ASP A 431 -2.47 22.71 -18.80
CA ASP A 431 -3.72 22.44 -19.53
C ASP A 431 -4.88 22.22 -18.54
N LYS A 432 -6.09 22.64 -18.94
CA LYS A 432 -7.31 22.47 -18.15
C LYS A 432 -7.61 21.03 -17.75
N ASN A 433 -7.07 20.07 -18.50
CA ASN A 433 -7.25 18.63 -18.24
C ASN A 433 -6.21 18.05 -17.26
N HIS A 434 -5.33 18.86 -16.67
CA HIS A 434 -4.26 18.37 -15.80
C HIS A 434 -4.75 17.50 -14.62
N LEU A 435 -5.97 17.66 -14.16
CA LEU A 435 -6.55 16.83 -13.10
C LEU A 435 -7.14 15.50 -13.63
N SER A 436 -7.61 15.47 -14.87
CA SER A 436 -8.20 14.27 -15.48
C SER A 436 -7.19 13.43 -16.25
N ASP A 437 -6.09 14.02 -16.70
CA ASP A 437 -5.02 13.37 -17.48
C ASP A 437 -3.64 13.56 -16.80
N GLN A 438 -3.58 13.16 -15.51
CA GLN A 438 -2.41 13.38 -14.64
C GLN A 438 -1.14 12.66 -15.11
N SER A 439 -1.27 11.56 -15.85
CA SER A 439 -0.12 10.79 -16.34
C SER A 439 0.47 11.33 -17.64
N ASN A 440 -0.13 12.35 -18.23
CA ASN A 440 0.37 12.95 -19.47
C ASN A 440 1.52 13.90 -19.18
N GLN A 441 2.74 13.44 -19.37
CA GLN A 441 3.96 14.22 -19.11
C GLN A 441 3.97 15.57 -19.83
N SER A 442 3.41 15.66 -21.05
CA SER A 442 3.41 16.91 -21.81
C SER A 442 2.65 18.05 -21.11
N ILE A 443 1.65 17.71 -20.29
CA ILE A 443 0.94 18.70 -19.46
C ILE A 443 1.88 19.28 -18.40
N TRP A 444 2.65 18.43 -17.74
CA TRP A 444 3.58 18.80 -16.67
C TRP A 444 4.82 19.56 -17.19
N GLU A 445 5.21 19.35 -18.44
CA GLU A 445 6.30 20.11 -19.09
C GLU A 445 6.00 21.60 -19.20
N ALA A 446 4.75 22.01 -19.04
CA ALA A 446 4.36 23.42 -18.95
C ALA A 446 5.05 24.14 -17.76
N ILE A 447 5.56 23.42 -16.76
CA ILE A 447 6.33 24.03 -15.65
C ILE A 447 7.59 24.74 -16.14
N TYR A 448 8.19 24.30 -17.24
CA TYR A 448 9.36 24.96 -17.82
C TYR A 448 9.07 26.40 -18.27
N ASN A 449 7.81 26.71 -18.57
CA ASN A 449 7.38 28.06 -18.98
C ASN A 449 7.03 28.97 -17.79
N VAL A 450 6.97 28.42 -16.58
CA VAL A 450 6.75 29.20 -15.35
C VAL A 450 8.03 29.94 -14.99
N SER A 451 7.94 31.22 -14.60
CA SER A 451 9.12 31.98 -14.18
C SER A 451 9.78 31.37 -12.94
N ASP A 452 11.11 31.45 -12.88
CA ASP A 452 11.86 30.97 -11.72
C ASP A 452 11.44 31.67 -10.42
N GLU A 453 11.09 32.96 -10.50
CA GLU A 453 10.61 33.76 -9.38
C GLU A 453 9.28 33.22 -8.83
N GLU A 454 8.34 32.83 -9.69
CA GLU A 454 7.06 32.27 -9.28
C GLU A 454 7.22 30.90 -8.60
N VAL A 455 8.09 30.06 -9.16
CA VAL A 455 8.46 28.76 -8.56
C VAL A 455 9.11 28.97 -7.18
N TRP A 456 10.10 29.86 -7.10
CA TRP A 456 10.79 30.15 -5.84
C TRP A 456 9.85 30.74 -4.77
N LYS A 457 9.00 31.67 -5.16
CA LYS A 457 8.00 32.27 -4.27
C LYS A 457 7.08 31.21 -3.68
N THR A 458 6.58 30.29 -4.51
CA THR A 458 5.70 29.19 -4.07
C THR A 458 6.42 28.28 -3.07
N ARG A 459 7.68 27.94 -3.35
CA ARG A 459 8.50 27.15 -2.44
C ARG A 459 8.71 27.86 -1.10
N MET A 460 9.06 29.13 -1.11
CA MET A 460 9.32 29.90 0.10
C MET A 460 8.06 30.15 0.93
N GLU A 461 6.91 30.31 0.31
CA GLU A 461 5.63 30.40 1.02
C GLU A 461 5.33 29.12 1.82
N LEU A 462 5.45 27.95 1.19
CA LEU A 462 5.21 26.65 1.84
C LEU A 462 6.24 26.35 2.92
N LYS A 463 7.49 26.71 2.70
CA LYS A 463 8.56 26.53 3.66
C LYS A 463 8.34 27.42 4.89
N THR A 464 7.92 28.66 4.70
CA THR A 464 7.59 29.58 5.82
C THR A 464 6.40 29.02 6.62
N LYS A 465 5.35 28.53 5.98
CA LYS A 465 4.22 27.88 6.64
C LYS A 465 4.64 26.64 7.45
N LEU A 466 5.57 25.85 6.93
CA LEU A 466 6.13 24.72 7.69
C LEU A 466 6.89 25.19 8.92
N VAL A 467 7.76 26.17 8.78
CA VAL A 467 8.55 26.71 9.90
C VAL A 467 7.64 27.31 10.98
N ASP A 468 6.62 28.05 10.60
CA ASP A 468 5.65 28.62 11.55
C ASP A 468 4.85 27.54 12.27
N TYR A 469 4.44 26.48 11.56
CA TYR A 469 3.80 25.32 12.16
C TYR A 469 4.72 24.60 13.17
N ILE A 470 5.98 24.39 12.83
CA ILE A 470 6.95 23.76 13.72
C ILE A 470 7.15 24.62 14.98
N ARG A 471 7.28 25.93 14.83
CA ARG A 471 7.39 26.86 15.95
C ARG A 471 6.17 26.78 16.90
N GLN A 472 4.96 26.71 16.34
CA GLN A 472 3.75 26.55 17.13
C GLN A 472 3.72 25.20 17.87
N GLN A 473 4.06 24.09 17.19
CA GLN A 473 4.11 22.77 17.81
C GLN A 473 5.13 22.70 18.94
N PHE A 474 6.32 23.26 18.79
CA PHE A 474 7.29 23.33 19.85
C PHE A 474 6.76 24.13 21.05
N ARG A 475 6.13 25.26 20.81
CA ARG A 475 5.54 26.07 21.87
C ARG A 475 4.52 25.29 22.70
N GLU A 476 3.68 24.48 22.07
CA GLU A 476 2.63 23.70 22.74
C GLU A 476 3.17 22.44 23.41
N SER A 477 4.00 21.68 22.72
CA SER A 477 4.55 20.41 23.19
C SER A 477 5.54 20.57 24.34
N TRP A 478 6.44 21.53 24.25
CA TRP A 478 7.45 21.76 25.27
C TRP A 478 6.92 22.32 26.59
N LEU A 479 5.88 23.13 26.53
CA LEU A 479 5.21 23.59 27.74
C LEU A 479 4.57 22.42 28.51
N LYS A 480 4.16 21.38 27.83
CA LYS A 480 3.64 20.13 28.42
C LYS A 480 4.74 19.22 28.97
N ASN A 481 5.92 19.19 28.35
CA ASN A 481 6.98 18.21 28.61
C ASN A 481 8.11 18.72 29.51
N GLN A 482 7.96 19.88 30.17
CA GLN A 482 8.85 20.43 31.20
C GLN A 482 10.31 20.74 30.74
N GLY A 483 10.49 21.02 29.46
CA GLY A 483 11.79 21.55 29.02
C GLY A 483 12.07 22.93 29.61
N ASP A 484 13.35 23.31 29.65
CA ASP A 484 13.75 24.68 30.01
C ASP A 484 13.09 25.65 28.99
N PRO A 485 12.23 26.58 29.41
CA PRO A 485 11.56 27.53 28.52
C PRO A 485 12.53 28.37 27.67
N SER A 486 13.72 28.69 28.19
CA SER A 486 14.73 29.44 27.45
C SER A 486 15.27 28.65 26.27
N ARG A 487 15.38 27.34 26.41
CA ARG A 487 15.80 26.41 25.34
C ARG A 487 14.77 26.29 24.25
N VAL A 488 13.48 26.31 24.61
CA VAL A 488 12.37 26.32 23.63
C VAL A 488 12.44 27.58 22.78
N ILE A 489 12.58 28.73 23.40
CA ILE A 489 12.69 30.01 22.69
C ILE A 489 13.89 29.96 21.72
N SER A 490 15.04 29.48 22.19
CA SER A 490 16.25 29.35 21.37
C SER A 490 16.02 28.44 20.16
N LEU A 491 15.35 27.30 20.34
CA LEU A 491 15.01 26.37 19.23
C LEU A 491 14.06 27.01 18.24
N MET A 492 13.04 27.73 18.71
CA MET A 492 12.09 28.43 17.84
C MET A 492 12.76 29.50 16.99
N GLU A 493 13.77 30.20 17.56
CA GLU A 493 14.54 31.20 16.83
C GLU A 493 15.55 30.59 15.86
N MET A 494 16.09 29.39 16.15
CA MET A 494 17.08 28.71 15.32
C MET A 494 16.49 28.14 14.03
N ILE A 495 15.19 27.79 14.01
CA ILE A 495 14.56 27.29 12.80
C ILE A 495 14.48 28.42 11.77
N ASN A 496 15.22 28.23 10.66
CA ASN A 496 15.46 29.28 9.70
C ASN A 496 14.83 28.92 8.34
N PRO A 497 13.82 29.65 7.85
CA PRO A 497 13.23 29.40 6.53
C PRO A 497 14.19 29.69 5.38
N ASN A 498 15.29 30.40 5.63
CA ASN A 498 16.31 30.65 4.60
C ASN A 498 17.40 29.55 4.56
N ALA A 499 17.46 28.65 5.54
CA ALA A 499 18.36 27.51 5.48
C ALA A 499 17.84 26.42 4.54
N LEU A 500 18.72 25.59 3.99
CA LEU A 500 18.34 24.37 3.31
C LEU A 500 17.69 23.41 4.32
N LEU A 501 16.42 23.05 4.10
CA LEU A 501 15.68 22.11 4.97
C LEU A 501 15.60 20.74 4.32
N ILE A 502 16.06 19.71 5.05
CA ILE A 502 16.01 18.31 4.62
C ILE A 502 15.11 17.53 5.57
N GLY A 503 14.08 16.90 5.03
CA GLY A 503 13.10 16.14 5.81
C GLY A 503 13.33 14.63 5.69
N PHE A 504 13.16 13.94 6.83
CA PHE A 504 13.11 12.49 6.93
C PHE A 504 11.90 12.12 7.80
N GLY A 505 10.89 11.52 7.21
CA GLY A 505 9.65 11.16 7.92
C GLY A 505 9.16 9.78 7.49
N ARG A 506 9.20 8.80 8.42
CA ARG A 506 8.77 7.44 8.15
C ARG A 506 8.64 6.60 9.42
N ARG A 507 8.07 5.41 9.31
CA ARG A 507 8.11 4.44 10.40
C ARG A 507 9.56 4.09 10.74
N PHE A 508 9.89 4.10 12.01
CA PHE A 508 11.22 3.69 12.49
C PHE A 508 11.28 2.16 12.56
N ALA A 509 11.89 1.58 11.54
CA ALA A 509 12.27 0.18 11.48
C ALA A 509 13.73 0.12 11.05
N THR A 510 14.48 -0.91 11.45
CA THR A 510 15.93 -1.00 11.27
C THR A 510 16.36 -0.82 9.82
N TYR A 511 15.67 -1.47 8.86
CA TYR A 511 16.01 -1.40 7.44
C TYR A 511 15.82 -0.01 6.80
N LYS A 512 15.04 0.85 7.42
CA LYS A 512 14.83 2.26 6.99
C LYS A 512 16.06 3.12 7.27
N ARG A 513 16.97 2.66 8.10
CA ARG A 513 18.26 3.25 8.43
C ARG A 513 18.18 4.73 8.80
N ALA A 514 17.27 5.08 9.69
CA ALA A 514 17.17 6.46 10.21
C ALA A 514 18.49 6.96 10.84
N HIS A 515 19.36 6.03 11.28
CA HIS A 515 20.68 6.31 11.85
C HIS A 515 21.75 6.67 10.83
N LEU A 516 21.53 6.47 9.52
CA LEU A 516 22.59 6.53 8.51
C LEU A 516 23.32 7.88 8.49
N LEU A 517 22.58 8.98 8.57
CA LEU A 517 23.15 10.32 8.63
C LEU A 517 24.08 10.54 9.85
N PHE A 518 23.91 9.74 10.90
CA PHE A 518 24.65 9.85 12.18
C PHE A 518 25.81 8.86 12.28
N THR A 519 26.25 8.29 11.18
CA THR A 519 27.36 7.33 11.13
C THR A 519 28.70 8.02 11.45
N ASP A 520 28.93 9.23 10.92
CA ASP A 520 30.09 10.06 11.20
C ASP A 520 29.64 11.41 11.77
N LEU A 521 29.57 11.51 13.09
CA LEU A 521 29.10 12.71 13.80
C LEU A 521 30.04 13.92 13.65
N ASP A 522 31.35 13.69 13.53
CA ASP A 522 32.32 14.77 13.37
C ASP A 522 32.19 15.44 11.99
N ARG A 523 32.00 14.63 10.95
CA ARG A 523 31.74 15.15 9.59
C ARG A 523 30.39 15.84 9.53
N LEU A 524 29.35 15.23 10.09
CA LEU A 524 28.02 15.82 10.16
C LEU A 524 28.04 17.17 10.91
N ALA A 525 28.74 17.26 12.04
CA ALA A 525 28.88 18.51 12.78
C ALA A 525 29.51 19.62 11.93
N LYS A 526 30.52 19.32 11.12
CA LYS A 526 31.12 20.29 10.17
C LYS A 526 30.13 20.74 9.10
N ILE A 527 29.30 19.82 8.59
CA ILE A 527 28.28 20.11 7.58
C ILE A 527 27.23 21.07 8.15
N VAL A 528 26.62 20.73 9.30
CA VAL A 528 25.50 21.50 9.85
C VAL A 528 25.92 22.84 10.49
N ASN A 529 27.20 23.01 10.81
CA ASN A 529 27.75 24.26 11.36
C ASN A 529 28.50 25.08 10.31
N ASN A 530 28.40 24.73 9.04
CA ASN A 530 29.03 25.53 7.99
C ASN A 530 28.30 26.89 7.82
N PRO A 531 28.93 28.01 8.11
CA PRO A 531 28.30 29.33 8.07
C PRO A 531 27.95 29.76 6.65
N LYS A 532 28.63 29.22 5.63
CA LYS A 532 28.39 29.54 4.22
C LYS A 532 27.16 28.82 3.67
N TYR A 533 26.89 27.65 4.17
CA TYR A 533 25.84 26.76 3.68
C TYR A 533 24.97 26.25 4.84
N PRO A 534 24.12 27.08 5.45
CA PRO A 534 23.25 26.65 6.54
C PRO A 534 22.32 25.50 6.12
N VAL A 535 22.30 24.41 6.87
CA VAL A 535 21.43 23.26 6.61
C VAL A 535 20.81 22.77 7.92
N GLN A 536 19.54 22.40 7.87
CA GLN A 536 18.79 21.84 8.99
C GLN A 536 18.08 20.58 8.57
N PHE A 537 18.08 19.56 9.46
CA PHE A 537 17.42 18.27 9.24
C PHE A 537 16.22 18.13 10.15
N LEU A 538 15.08 17.80 9.57
CA LEU A 538 13.83 17.54 10.27
C LEU A 538 13.55 16.03 10.25
N TYR A 539 13.64 15.39 11.41
CA TYR A 539 13.32 13.97 11.59
C TYR A 539 11.98 13.81 12.25
N THR A 540 11.21 12.86 11.80
CA THR A 540 9.95 12.47 12.44
C THR A 540 9.62 11.01 12.13
N GLY A 541 8.84 10.38 12.98
CA GLY A 541 8.37 9.01 12.77
C GLY A 541 8.02 8.30 14.06
N LYS A 542 7.29 7.21 13.91
CA LYS A 542 6.86 6.34 14.99
C LYS A 542 7.50 4.96 14.84
N ALA A 543 7.88 4.35 15.96
CA ALA A 543 8.24 2.93 16.01
C ALA A 543 7.02 2.14 16.54
N HIS A 544 6.84 0.91 16.05
CA HIS A 544 5.81 0.05 16.61
C HIS A 544 6.05 -0.14 18.12
N PRO A 545 5.01 -0.14 18.98
CA PRO A 545 5.19 -0.28 20.42
C PRO A 545 5.94 -1.55 20.87
N ALA A 546 5.93 -2.60 20.05
CA ALA A 546 6.71 -3.83 20.28
C ALA A 546 8.14 -3.78 19.65
N ASP A 547 8.48 -2.76 18.87
CA ASP A 547 9.78 -2.63 18.21
C ASP A 547 10.75 -1.80 19.07
N GLY A 548 11.43 -2.48 19.99
CA GLY A 548 12.44 -1.85 20.86
C GLY A 548 13.62 -1.26 20.08
N ALA A 549 14.03 -1.88 18.96
CA ALA A 549 15.14 -1.36 18.14
C ALA A 549 14.75 -0.04 17.46
N GLY A 550 13.54 0.04 16.88
CA GLY A 550 13.03 1.28 16.31
C GLY A 550 12.87 2.40 17.33
N GLN A 551 12.37 2.09 18.53
CA GLN A 551 12.28 3.05 19.63
C GLN A 551 13.67 3.54 20.10
N GLY A 552 14.66 2.63 20.13
CA GLY A 552 16.05 2.97 20.42
C GLY A 552 16.67 3.95 19.42
N LEU A 553 16.33 3.81 18.13
CA LEU A 553 16.76 4.76 17.09
C LEU A 553 16.15 6.15 17.30
N ILE A 554 14.88 6.25 17.65
CA ILE A 554 14.23 7.54 17.99
C ILE A 554 14.96 8.21 19.15
N LYS A 555 15.19 7.47 20.24
CA LYS A 555 15.89 7.96 21.41
C LYS A 555 17.29 8.46 21.07
N ARG A 556 18.07 7.69 20.32
CA ARG A 556 19.41 8.07 19.89
C ARG A 556 19.42 9.37 19.07
N ILE A 557 18.51 9.51 18.12
CA ILE A 557 18.44 10.73 17.30
C ILE A 557 18.05 11.93 18.16
N TYR A 558 17.09 11.75 19.07
CA TYR A 558 16.71 12.79 20.00
C TYR A 558 17.88 13.23 20.87
N GLU A 559 18.63 12.29 21.46
CA GLU A 559 19.84 12.59 22.28
C GLU A 559 20.90 13.35 21.48
N ILE A 560 21.13 12.95 20.22
CA ILE A 560 22.06 13.66 19.33
C ILE A 560 21.56 15.09 19.06
N SER A 561 20.27 15.27 18.82
CA SER A 561 19.66 16.58 18.56
C SER A 561 19.83 17.57 19.73
N GLN A 562 20.06 17.05 20.94
CA GLN A 562 20.25 17.86 22.16
C GLN A 562 21.71 18.28 22.41
N ARG A 563 22.69 17.75 21.67
CA ARG A 563 24.09 18.09 21.79
C ARG A 563 24.33 19.52 21.28
N PRO A 564 25.29 20.27 21.88
CA PRO A 564 25.54 21.65 21.49
C PRO A 564 25.80 21.85 20.00
N GLU A 565 26.56 20.95 19.38
CA GLU A 565 26.93 21.01 17.95
C GLU A 565 25.73 20.76 16.99
N PHE A 566 24.67 20.12 17.46
CA PHE A 566 23.50 19.75 16.67
C PHE A 566 22.24 20.50 17.07
N LEU A 567 22.25 21.22 18.18
CA LEU A 567 21.05 21.91 18.67
C LEU A 567 20.54 22.92 17.65
N GLY A 568 19.26 22.79 17.30
CA GLY A 568 18.62 23.60 16.24
C GLY A 568 19.05 23.27 14.81
N LYS A 569 19.93 22.26 14.63
CA LYS A 569 20.37 21.77 13.30
C LYS A 569 19.78 20.41 12.98
N ILE A 570 19.66 19.55 13.98
CA ILE A 570 18.95 18.27 13.91
C ILE A 570 17.73 18.42 14.82
N ILE A 571 16.54 18.29 14.25
CA ILE A 571 15.27 18.57 14.93
C ILE A 571 14.39 17.33 14.80
N PHE A 572 13.96 16.78 15.94
CA PHE A 572 12.98 15.69 15.95
C PHE A 572 11.57 16.25 16.22
N LEU A 573 10.63 15.92 15.33
CA LEU A 573 9.22 16.31 15.43
C LEU A 573 8.40 15.11 15.88
N GLU A 574 7.63 15.30 16.96
CA GLU A 574 6.76 14.24 17.50
C GLU A 574 5.53 13.99 16.65
N ASN A 575 4.96 12.81 16.80
CA ASN A 575 3.66 12.41 16.30
C ASN A 575 3.48 12.56 14.80
N TYR A 576 4.31 11.84 14.05
CA TYR A 576 4.17 11.80 12.59
C TYR A 576 2.78 11.25 12.17
N ASP A 577 1.97 12.10 11.58
CA ASP A 577 0.63 11.82 11.07
C ASP A 577 0.44 12.43 9.67
N MET A 578 -0.74 12.28 9.08
CA MET A 578 -1.03 12.85 7.75
C MET A 578 -0.97 14.38 7.72
N GLN A 579 -1.28 15.04 8.82
CA GLN A 579 -1.25 16.50 8.90
C GLN A 579 0.18 17.02 8.84
N LEU A 580 1.09 16.45 9.65
CA LEU A 580 2.51 16.77 9.63
C LEU A 580 3.16 16.35 8.32
N ALA A 581 2.80 15.15 7.81
CA ALA A 581 3.32 14.66 6.53
C ALA A 581 3.05 15.61 5.37
N ARG A 582 1.82 16.10 5.22
CA ARG A 582 1.48 17.07 4.15
C ARG A 582 2.30 18.34 4.23
N ARG A 583 2.58 18.83 5.43
CA ARG A 583 3.41 20.04 5.62
C ARG A 583 4.88 19.80 5.31
N LEU A 584 5.41 18.65 5.71
CA LEU A 584 6.80 18.29 5.44
C LEU A 584 7.07 18.07 3.95
N VAL A 585 6.26 17.22 3.29
CA VAL A 585 6.46 16.91 1.85
C VAL A 585 6.21 18.10 0.93
N SER A 586 5.62 19.18 1.40
CA SER A 586 5.45 20.42 0.67
C SER A 586 6.36 21.56 1.13
N GLY A 587 6.89 21.49 2.35
CA GLY A 587 7.61 22.60 2.96
C GLY A 587 9.13 22.47 3.01
N VAL A 588 9.70 21.27 3.08
CA VAL A 588 11.15 21.05 3.02
C VAL A 588 11.70 21.27 1.61
N ASP A 589 13.01 21.43 1.46
CA ASP A 589 13.66 21.56 0.16
C ASP A 589 14.03 20.19 -0.43
N ILE A 590 14.46 19.27 0.46
CA ILE A 590 14.83 17.90 0.09
C ILE A 590 14.06 16.91 0.97
N TRP A 591 13.61 15.85 0.34
CA TRP A 591 13.05 14.68 1.00
C TRP A 591 14.04 13.53 0.91
N MET A 592 14.47 13.02 2.08
CA MET A 592 15.53 12.01 2.16
C MET A 592 14.97 10.65 2.55
N ASN A 593 15.39 9.59 1.84
CA ASN A 593 15.09 8.20 2.15
C ASN A 593 16.36 7.34 2.05
N THR A 594 16.61 6.54 3.07
CA THR A 594 17.85 5.77 3.22
C THR A 594 17.62 4.28 3.49
N PRO A 595 16.69 3.59 2.80
CA PRO A 595 16.42 2.19 3.07
C PRO A 595 17.62 1.30 2.75
N THR A 596 17.66 0.12 3.36
CA THR A 596 18.54 -0.96 2.93
C THR A 596 17.96 -1.62 1.68
N ARG A 597 18.65 -1.55 0.56
CA ARG A 597 18.22 -2.18 -0.68
C ARG A 597 18.32 -3.70 -0.59
N PRO A 598 17.36 -4.51 -1.07
CA PRO A 598 16.11 -4.15 -1.76
C PRO A 598 14.87 -4.20 -0.83
N LEU A 599 14.98 -3.75 0.40
CA LEU A 599 13.95 -3.94 1.43
C LEU A 599 12.83 -2.89 1.42
N GLU A 600 12.95 -1.82 0.63
CA GLU A 600 11.83 -0.89 0.39
C GLU A 600 11.00 -1.41 -0.79
N ALA A 601 9.81 -1.93 -0.53
CA ALA A 601 8.95 -2.48 -1.57
C ALA A 601 8.57 -1.44 -2.63
N SER A 602 8.20 -0.24 -2.22
CA SER A 602 7.95 0.88 -3.12
C SER A 602 8.43 2.20 -2.50
N GLY A 603 7.88 2.59 -1.35
CA GLY A 603 7.90 3.95 -0.86
C GLY A 603 6.90 4.82 -1.64
N THR A 604 6.39 5.87 -1.02
CA THR A 604 5.48 6.84 -1.65
C THR A 604 5.70 8.27 -1.18
N SER A 605 6.47 8.46 -0.11
CA SER A 605 6.68 9.80 0.47
C SER A 605 7.46 10.74 -0.45
N GLY A 606 8.45 10.21 -1.18
CA GLY A 606 9.19 10.96 -2.19
C GLY A 606 8.31 11.38 -3.37
N GLU A 607 7.37 10.54 -3.79
CA GLU A 607 6.40 10.85 -4.83
C GLU A 607 5.50 12.05 -4.46
N LYS A 608 5.11 12.15 -3.18
CA LYS A 608 4.37 13.31 -2.64
C LYS A 608 5.21 14.58 -2.68
N ALA A 609 6.50 14.44 -2.40
CA ALA A 609 7.45 15.55 -2.43
C ALA A 609 7.61 16.12 -3.85
N GLU A 610 7.75 15.26 -4.85
CA GLU A 610 7.98 15.66 -6.24
C GLU A 610 6.91 16.64 -6.78
N MET A 611 5.63 16.38 -6.51
CA MET A 611 4.56 17.25 -6.99
C MET A 611 4.46 18.60 -6.27
N ASN A 612 5.22 18.77 -5.19
CA ASN A 612 5.33 20.00 -4.40
C ASN A 612 6.67 20.73 -4.62
N GLY A 613 7.43 20.36 -5.62
CA GLY A 613 8.74 20.96 -5.89
C GLY A 613 9.77 20.70 -4.79
N VAL A 614 9.58 19.65 -4.01
CA VAL A 614 10.55 19.14 -3.02
C VAL A 614 11.36 18.04 -3.71
N VAL A 615 12.69 18.18 -3.69
CA VAL A 615 13.57 17.30 -4.45
C VAL A 615 13.89 16.04 -3.66
N ASN A 616 13.89 14.88 -4.32
CA ASN A 616 14.15 13.61 -3.67
C ASN A 616 15.66 13.26 -3.64
N LEU A 617 16.12 12.80 -2.47
CA LEU A 617 17.45 12.22 -2.25
C LEU A 617 17.25 10.83 -1.63
N SER A 618 17.55 9.78 -2.38
CA SER A 618 17.26 8.41 -1.90
C SER A 618 18.23 7.38 -2.44
N VAL A 619 18.29 6.25 -1.74
CA VAL A 619 18.83 5.00 -2.26
C VAL A 619 18.00 4.57 -3.48
N LEU A 620 18.65 3.97 -4.48
CA LEU A 620 17.98 3.39 -5.66
C LEU A 620 17.26 2.09 -5.29
N ASP A 621 16.14 2.24 -4.60
CA ASP A 621 15.27 1.17 -4.13
C ASP A 621 13.81 1.55 -4.33
N GLY A 622 12.92 0.56 -4.38
CA GLY A 622 11.51 0.78 -4.60
C GLY A 622 11.22 1.64 -5.84
N TRP A 623 10.34 2.64 -5.70
CA TRP A 623 9.95 3.52 -6.81
C TRP A 623 11.10 4.38 -7.36
N TRP A 624 12.10 4.74 -6.50
CA TRP A 624 13.19 5.62 -6.93
C TRP A 624 14.15 4.96 -7.92
N LEU A 625 14.25 3.64 -7.93
CA LEU A 625 14.99 2.91 -8.97
C LEU A 625 14.42 3.17 -10.37
N GLU A 626 13.11 3.34 -10.46
CA GLU A 626 12.38 3.63 -11.70
C GLU A 626 12.26 5.14 -11.96
N GLY A 627 12.10 5.93 -10.89
CA GLY A 627 11.80 7.35 -10.95
C GLY A 627 13.00 8.28 -11.12
N TYR A 628 14.18 7.84 -10.69
CA TYR A 628 15.38 8.68 -10.75
C TYR A 628 15.70 9.15 -12.16
N ARG A 629 15.91 10.45 -12.27
CA ARG A 629 16.42 11.12 -13.50
C ARG A 629 17.57 12.03 -13.10
N GLU A 630 18.67 11.98 -13.85
CA GLU A 630 19.79 12.90 -13.66
C GLU A 630 19.33 14.36 -13.81
N GLY A 631 19.74 15.22 -12.89
CA GLY A 631 19.32 16.62 -12.85
C GLY A 631 17.89 16.88 -12.36
N ALA A 632 17.19 15.86 -11.86
CA ALA A 632 15.84 15.96 -11.28
C ALA A 632 15.77 15.50 -9.81
N GLY A 633 16.90 15.17 -9.21
CA GLY A 633 17.06 14.71 -7.84
C GLY A 633 18.39 14.03 -7.67
N TRP A 634 18.62 13.44 -6.50
CA TRP A 634 19.85 12.75 -6.18
C TRP A 634 19.60 11.30 -5.76
N ALA A 635 20.50 10.42 -6.18
CA ALA A 635 20.49 9.02 -5.83
C ALA A 635 21.86 8.59 -5.32
N LEU A 636 21.86 7.64 -4.40
CA LEU A 636 23.04 6.88 -4.09
C LEU A 636 23.21 5.87 -5.24
N THR A 637 24.15 6.15 -6.15
CA THR A 637 24.27 5.46 -7.45
C THR A 637 24.87 4.07 -7.36
N GLU A 638 25.48 3.70 -6.23
CA GLU A 638 25.96 2.35 -6.02
C GLU A 638 24.79 1.37 -5.90
N LYS A 639 24.67 0.49 -6.88
CA LYS A 639 23.59 -0.51 -6.94
C LYS A 639 23.96 -1.83 -6.26
N ARG A 640 25.21 -1.98 -5.83
CA ARG A 640 25.65 -3.18 -5.14
C ARG A 640 25.15 -3.19 -3.71
N THR A 641 24.79 -4.36 -3.26
CA THR A 641 24.59 -4.66 -1.85
C THR A 641 25.78 -5.46 -1.35
N TYR A 642 26.39 -5.02 -0.26
CA TYR A 642 27.46 -5.76 0.38
C TYR A 642 26.86 -6.71 1.43
N GLU A 643 27.41 -7.89 1.57
CA GLU A 643 27.02 -8.84 2.63
C GLU A 643 27.23 -8.25 4.03
N ASN A 644 28.27 -7.42 4.19
CA ASN A 644 28.52 -6.69 5.42
C ASN A 644 27.73 -5.39 5.45
N GLN A 645 26.67 -5.36 6.26
CA GLN A 645 25.79 -4.20 6.41
C GLN A 645 26.53 -2.95 6.94
N GLU A 646 27.55 -3.12 7.77
CA GLU A 646 28.31 -1.99 8.32
C GLU A 646 29.11 -1.29 7.22
N TYR A 647 29.73 -2.03 6.30
CA TYR A 647 30.39 -1.43 5.13
C TYR A 647 29.39 -0.73 4.21
N GLN A 648 28.23 -1.33 4.01
CA GLN A 648 27.16 -0.68 3.22
C GLN A 648 26.75 0.64 3.84
N ASP A 649 26.53 0.67 5.15
CA ASP A 649 26.13 1.87 5.88
C ASP A 649 27.22 2.95 5.84
N GLN A 650 28.49 2.58 6.02
CA GLN A 650 29.60 3.51 5.91
C GLN A 650 29.71 4.13 4.51
N LEU A 651 29.59 3.32 3.46
CA LEU A 651 29.65 3.78 2.09
C LEU A 651 28.49 4.72 1.76
N ASP A 652 27.27 4.31 2.10
CA ASP A 652 26.07 5.09 1.84
C ASP A 652 26.07 6.42 2.60
N ALA A 653 26.49 6.42 3.87
CA ALA A 653 26.65 7.62 4.67
C ALA A 653 27.69 8.58 4.07
N ALA A 654 28.86 8.06 3.69
CA ALA A 654 29.92 8.85 3.05
C ALA A 654 29.45 9.44 1.72
N THR A 655 28.64 8.71 0.97
CA THR A 655 28.05 9.19 -0.29
C THR A 655 27.07 10.35 -0.02
N ILE A 656 26.21 10.23 0.98
CA ILE A 656 25.28 11.32 1.37
C ILE A 656 26.05 12.57 1.77
N TYR A 657 27.07 12.44 2.61
CA TYR A 657 27.89 13.60 3.01
C TYR A 657 28.57 14.26 1.81
N SER A 658 29.13 13.45 0.90
CA SER A 658 29.79 13.95 -0.32
C SER A 658 28.80 14.68 -1.23
N LEU A 659 27.62 14.16 -1.43
CA LEU A 659 26.56 14.82 -2.20
C LEU A 659 26.17 16.16 -1.55
N LEU A 660 26.00 16.18 -0.23
CA LEU A 660 25.69 17.43 0.48
C LEU A 660 26.78 18.48 0.33
N GLU A 661 28.04 18.09 0.61
CA GLU A 661 29.19 19.00 0.64
C GLU A 661 29.56 19.54 -0.75
N ASN A 662 29.53 18.68 -1.79
CA ASN A 662 30.10 18.98 -3.08
C ASN A 662 29.07 19.36 -4.17
N GLU A 663 27.81 18.97 -4.00
CA GLU A 663 26.78 19.18 -5.01
C GLU A 663 25.60 19.98 -4.47
N ILE A 664 24.88 19.45 -3.48
CA ILE A 664 23.56 19.96 -3.06
C ILE A 664 23.67 21.35 -2.42
N MET A 665 24.49 21.50 -1.37
CA MET A 665 24.62 22.77 -0.67
C MET A 665 25.21 23.86 -1.57
N PRO A 666 26.28 23.62 -2.34
CA PRO A 666 26.80 24.62 -3.29
C PRO A 666 25.76 25.04 -4.31
N LEU A 667 25.01 24.10 -4.88
CA LEU A 667 23.97 24.37 -5.87
C LEU A 667 22.83 25.22 -5.31
N TYR A 668 22.34 24.86 -4.10
CA TYR A 668 21.25 25.58 -3.44
C TYR A 668 21.62 27.04 -3.13
N TYR A 669 22.87 27.27 -2.75
CA TYR A 669 23.38 28.59 -2.32
C TYR A 669 24.05 29.39 -3.46
N ALA A 670 24.10 28.89 -4.68
CA ALA A 670 24.54 29.64 -5.86
C ALA A 670 23.48 30.66 -6.30
N ARG A 671 23.14 31.59 -5.38
CA ARG A 671 22.04 32.55 -5.54
C ARG A 671 22.42 33.72 -6.43
N ASN A 672 21.49 34.07 -7.29
CA ASN A 672 21.57 35.27 -8.13
C ASN A 672 21.19 36.55 -7.33
N SER A 673 21.17 37.71 -8.01
CA SER A 673 20.78 38.98 -7.40
C SER A 673 19.34 39.06 -6.89
N LYS A 674 18.49 38.12 -7.31
CA LYS A 674 17.07 37.97 -6.86
C LYS A 674 16.91 37.05 -5.69
N GLY A 675 17.99 36.44 -5.18
CA GLY A 675 18.02 35.65 -3.95
C GLY A 675 17.67 34.17 -4.13
N TYR A 676 17.64 33.61 -5.32
CA TYR A 676 17.46 32.18 -5.59
C TYR A 676 18.53 31.64 -6.54
N SER A 677 18.73 30.30 -6.51
CA SER A 677 19.63 29.62 -7.45
C SER A 677 18.85 29.18 -8.69
N PRO A 678 19.17 29.67 -9.88
CA PRO A 678 18.53 29.26 -11.14
C PRO A 678 18.71 27.75 -11.39
N ASP A 679 19.87 27.21 -11.07
CA ASP A 679 20.14 25.78 -11.26
C ASP A 679 19.34 24.91 -10.27
N TRP A 680 19.12 25.38 -9.05
CA TRP A 680 18.20 24.74 -8.11
C TRP A 680 16.75 24.71 -8.63
N ILE A 681 16.28 25.83 -9.16
CA ILE A 681 14.95 25.93 -9.77
C ILE A 681 14.82 24.97 -10.96
N LYS A 682 15.90 24.81 -11.75
CA LYS A 682 15.93 23.85 -12.85
C LYS A 682 15.74 22.41 -12.37
N VAL A 683 16.39 22.02 -11.28
CA VAL A 683 16.18 20.69 -10.66
C VAL A 683 14.73 20.52 -10.23
N ILE A 684 14.12 21.52 -9.57
CA ILE A 684 12.70 21.50 -9.19
C ILE A 684 11.80 21.30 -10.42
N LYS A 685 12.00 22.06 -11.48
CA LYS A 685 11.19 21.95 -12.70
C LYS A 685 11.36 20.59 -13.38
N ASN A 686 12.61 20.08 -13.43
CA ASN A 686 12.87 18.74 -13.95
C ASN A 686 12.15 17.66 -13.14
N SER A 687 12.19 17.74 -11.81
CA SER A 687 11.49 16.83 -10.90
C SER A 687 9.98 16.83 -11.16
N ILE A 688 9.37 18.01 -11.24
CA ILE A 688 7.94 18.15 -11.50
C ILE A 688 7.58 17.63 -12.91
N ALA A 689 8.34 17.98 -13.95
CA ALA A 689 8.01 17.64 -15.33
C ALA A 689 8.26 16.16 -15.67
N GLN A 690 9.38 15.61 -15.21
CA GLN A 690 9.87 14.31 -15.66
C GLN A 690 9.51 13.15 -14.72
N ILE A 691 9.18 13.43 -13.47
CA ILE A 691 8.95 12.40 -12.46
C ILE A 691 7.49 12.38 -11.97
N ALA A 692 6.96 13.50 -11.49
CA ALA A 692 5.66 13.58 -10.86
C ALA A 692 4.51 12.95 -11.66
N PRO A 693 4.38 13.10 -12.98
CA PRO A 693 3.26 12.51 -13.74
C PRO A 693 3.23 10.98 -13.72
N HIS A 694 4.37 10.33 -13.50
CA HIS A 694 4.48 8.87 -13.52
C HIS A 694 4.07 8.22 -12.19
N TYR A 695 3.92 9.00 -11.11
CA TYR A 695 3.68 8.49 -9.75
C TYR A 695 2.41 9.07 -9.11
N THR A 696 1.43 9.43 -9.92
CA THR A 696 0.09 9.77 -9.44
C THR A 696 -0.74 8.51 -9.19
N MET A 697 -1.68 8.59 -8.25
CA MET A 697 -2.61 7.49 -7.98
C MET A 697 -3.53 7.20 -9.19
N LYS A 698 -3.79 8.23 -10.01
CA LYS A 698 -4.52 8.07 -11.29
C LYS A 698 -3.81 7.07 -12.22
N ARG A 699 -2.49 7.22 -12.40
CA ARG A 699 -1.68 6.27 -13.18
C ARG A 699 -1.72 4.87 -12.56
N GLN A 700 -1.57 4.76 -11.23
CA GLN A 700 -1.61 3.48 -10.54
C GLN A 700 -2.97 2.78 -10.73
N LEU A 701 -4.07 3.49 -10.55
CA LEU A 701 -5.42 2.95 -10.72
C LEU A 701 -5.63 2.46 -12.16
N ASP A 702 -5.25 3.25 -13.15
CA ASP A 702 -5.35 2.89 -14.56
C ASP A 702 -4.50 1.65 -14.89
N ASP A 703 -3.30 1.53 -14.32
CA ASP A 703 -2.45 0.34 -14.47
C ASP A 703 -3.12 -0.93 -13.90
N TYR A 704 -3.77 -0.85 -12.73
CA TYR A 704 -4.52 -1.98 -12.17
C TYR A 704 -5.66 -2.40 -13.08
N TYR A 705 -6.42 -1.45 -13.65
CA TYR A 705 -7.49 -1.75 -14.59
C TYR A 705 -6.97 -2.38 -15.89
N ASN A 706 -5.89 -1.83 -16.44
CA ASN A 706 -5.34 -2.29 -17.72
C ASN A 706 -4.61 -3.63 -17.59
N LYS A 707 -3.87 -3.85 -16.50
CA LYS A 707 -3.06 -5.05 -16.33
C LYS A 707 -3.84 -6.21 -15.71
N PHE A 708 -4.80 -5.93 -14.82
CA PHE A 708 -5.42 -6.96 -13.98
C PHE A 708 -6.95 -6.94 -13.96
N TYR A 709 -7.61 -5.88 -13.52
CA TYR A 709 -9.03 -5.93 -13.20
C TYR A 709 -9.91 -6.27 -14.40
N ASN A 710 -9.73 -5.62 -15.54
CA ASN A 710 -10.54 -5.89 -16.73
C ASN A 710 -10.28 -7.31 -17.25
N LYS A 711 -9.03 -7.77 -17.22
CA LYS A 711 -8.64 -9.14 -17.60
C LYS A 711 -9.31 -10.18 -16.69
N LEU A 712 -9.30 -9.95 -15.37
CA LEU A 712 -9.94 -10.84 -14.40
C LEU A 712 -11.47 -10.88 -14.58
N ARG A 713 -12.11 -9.72 -14.79
CA ARG A 713 -13.55 -9.66 -15.10
C ARG A 713 -13.87 -10.51 -16.34
N ASP A 714 -13.13 -10.31 -17.42
CA ASP A 714 -13.39 -10.99 -18.69
C ASP A 714 -13.18 -12.50 -18.52
N ARG A 715 -12.15 -12.91 -17.79
CA ARG A 715 -11.91 -14.32 -17.45
C ARG A 715 -13.02 -14.90 -16.58
N SER A 716 -13.42 -14.19 -15.51
CA SER A 716 -14.51 -14.60 -14.64
C SER A 716 -15.83 -14.76 -15.41
N ASN A 717 -16.12 -13.82 -16.31
CA ASN A 717 -17.30 -13.90 -17.17
C ASN A 717 -17.26 -15.14 -18.08
N ALA A 718 -16.12 -15.43 -18.69
CA ALA A 718 -15.96 -16.62 -19.54
C ALA A 718 -16.17 -17.93 -18.76
N LEU A 719 -15.63 -18.02 -17.53
CA LEU A 719 -15.80 -19.19 -16.67
C LEU A 719 -17.22 -19.35 -16.12
N ASN A 720 -17.93 -18.25 -15.88
CA ASN A 720 -19.32 -18.29 -15.40
C ASN A 720 -20.36 -18.49 -16.53
N ALA A 721 -19.96 -18.37 -17.78
CA ALA A 721 -20.86 -18.56 -18.91
C ALA A 721 -21.30 -20.03 -19.08
N ASN A 722 -22.46 -20.25 -19.72
CA ASN A 722 -22.98 -21.58 -20.09
C ASN A 722 -22.98 -22.57 -18.91
N ASP A 723 -23.58 -22.17 -17.79
CA ASP A 723 -23.65 -22.97 -16.57
C ASP A 723 -22.26 -23.40 -16.05
N ARG A 724 -21.25 -22.51 -16.18
CA ARG A 724 -19.86 -22.72 -15.72
C ARG A 724 -19.16 -23.90 -16.40
N ARG A 725 -19.57 -24.24 -17.62
CA ARG A 725 -19.02 -25.39 -18.35
C ARG A 725 -17.51 -25.35 -18.47
N LEU A 726 -16.91 -24.22 -18.85
CA LEU A 726 -15.48 -24.10 -19.03
C LEU A 726 -14.71 -24.29 -17.71
N ALA A 727 -15.22 -23.74 -16.60
CA ALA A 727 -14.61 -23.94 -15.28
C ALA A 727 -14.61 -25.42 -14.88
N HIS A 728 -15.72 -26.11 -15.15
CA HIS A 728 -15.85 -27.53 -14.88
C HIS A 728 -14.93 -28.40 -15.77
N GLU A 729 -14.84 -28.08 -17.06
CA GLU A 729 -13.92 -28.75 -17.99
C GLU A 729 -12.45 -28.61 -17.56
N ILE A 730 -12.04 -27.43 -17.14
CA ILE A 730 -10.67 -27.17 -16.61
C ILE A 730 -10.42 -27.95 -15.32
N ALA A 731 -11.38 -27.95 -14.39
CA ALA A 731 -11.25 -28.67 -13.13
C ALA A 731 -11.09 -30.19 -13.39
N ILE A 732 -11.94 -30.79 -14.21
CA ILE A 732 -11.84 -32.22 -14.58
C ILE A 732 -10.52 -32.51 -15.28
N TRP A 733 -10.09 -31.63 -16.18
CA TRP A 733 -8.81 -31.79 -16.87
C TRP A 733 -7.64 -31.79 -15.88
N LYS A 734 -7.61 -30.86 -14.90
CA LYS A 734 -6.60 -30.83 -13.83
C LYS A 734 -6.61 -32.10 -12.99
N GLU A 735 -7.76 -32.58 -12.57
CA GLU A 735 -7.91 -33.84 -11.84
C GLU A 735 -7.36 -35.02 -12.65
N THR A 736 -7.76 -35.16 -13.91
CA THR A 736 -7.29 -36.21 -14.79
C THR A 736 -5.77 -36.19 -14.97
N VAL A 737 -5.20 -35.01 -15.18
CA VAL A 737 -3.74 -34.88 -15.32
C VAL A 737 -3.04 -35.23 -14.00
N ALA A 738 -3.53 -34.75 -12.86
CA ALA A 738 -2.95 -35.06 -11.56
C ALA A 738 -2.93 -36.58 -11.28
N GLU A 739 -4.01 -37.29 -11.57
CA GLU A 739 -4.12 -38.73 -11.40
C GLU A 739 -3.15 -39.54 -12.29
N ARG A 740 -2.87 -39.04 -13.51
CA ARG A 740 -2.08 -39.78 -14.50
C ARG A 740 -0.64 -39.28 -14.63
N TRP A 741 -0.29 -38.14 -14.03
CA TRP A 741 1.00 -37.49 -14.26
C TRP A 741 2.20 -38.37 -13.95
N ASP A 742 2.12 -39.19 -12.91
CA ASP A 742 3.22 -40.09 -12.54
C ASP A 742 3.48 -41.18 -13.57
N ALA A 743 2.44 -41.59 -14.30
CA ALA A 743 2.54 -42.57 -15.38
C ALA A 743 3.08 -42.02 -16.70
N VAL A 744 3.14 -40.70 -16.85
CA VAL A 744 3.74 -40.08 -18.04
C VAL A 744 5.23 -40.26 -18.04
N ASN A 745 5.81 -40.83 -19.10
CA ASN A 745 7.21 -41.17 -19.18
C ASN A 745 7.86 -40.79 -20.51
N VAL A 746 9.10 -40.34 -20.45
CA VAL A 746 9.93 -40.16 -21.64
C VAL A 746 10.43 -41.53 -22.08
N ILE A 747 10.12 -41.93 -23.32
CA ILE A 747 10.52 -43.21 -23.86
C ILE A 747 11.91 -43.12 -24.51
N GLU A 748 12.13 -42.07 -25.30
CA GLU A 748 13.35 -41.91 -26.08
C GLU A 748 13.64 -40.42 -26.37
N ILE A 749 14.93 -40.06 -26.41
CA ILE A 749 15.41 -38.76 -26.89
C ILE A 749 16.35 -39.03 -28.08
N ARG A 750 15.95 -38.54 -29.27
CA ARG A 750 16.78 -38.64 -30.48
C ARG A 750 17.46 -37.31 -30.73
N LYS A 751 18.80 -37.35 -30.73
CA LYS A 751 19.64 -36.17 -30.93
C LYS A 751 20.45 -36.35 -32.21
N SER A 752 20.80 -35.27 -32.91
CA SER A 752 21.75 -35.33 -34.02
C SER A 752 23.16 -35.73 -33.50
N GLU A 753 23.96 -36.32 -34.34
CA GLU A 753 25.28 -36.84 -34.00
C GLU A 753 26.20 -35.72 -33.43
N GLU A 754 26.09 -34.53 -33.98
CA GLU A 754 26.86 -33.38 -33.51
C GLU A 754 26.50 -32.99 -32.06
N VAL A 755 25.21 -33.06 -31.69
CA VAL A 755 24.73 -32.80 -30.32
C VAL A 755 25.23 -33.89 -29.37
N VAL A 756 25.17 -35.15 -29.78
CA VAL A 756 25.67 -36.29 -28.98
C VAL A 756 27.17 -36.18 -28.72
N ASN A 757 27.93 -35.72 -29.72
CA ASN A 757 29.41 -35.61 -29.64
C ASN A 757 29.88 -34.26 -29.07
N GLY A 758 28.96 -33.36 -28.69
CA GLY A 758 29.27 -32.02 -28.15
C GLY A 758 29.90 -31.06 -29.19
N ASN A 759 29.72 -31.30 -30.47
CA ASN A 759 30.26 -30.50 -31.57
C ASN A 759 29.24 -29.46 -32.07
N ILE A 760 28.74 -28.64 -31.15
CA ILE A 760 27.75 -27.61 -31.43
C ILE A 760 28.47 -26.34 -31.88
N GLN A 761 28.01 -25.71 -32.96
CA GLN A 761 28.54 -24.47 -33.51
C GLN A 761 27.49 -23.37 -33.44
N ALA A 762 27.89 -22.17 -33.04
CA ALA A 762 27.00 -21.03 -33.00
C ALA A 762 26.33 -20.74 -34.37
N GLY A 763 25.08 -20.42 -34.36
CA GLY A 763 24.26 -20.13 -35.55
C GLY A 763 23.84 -21.36 -36.37
N LYS A 764 24.29 -22.57 -36.03
CA LYS A 764 23.84 -23.82 -36.68
C LYS A 764 22.61 -24.38 -35.93
N LYS A 765 21.61 -24.87 -36.69
CA LYS A 765 20.40 -25.51 -36.13
C LYS A 765 20.63 -27.03 -35.96
N TYR A 766 20.20 -27.52 -34.81
CA TYR A 766 20.27 -28.92 -34.44
C TYR A 766 18.90 -29.45 -34.08
N ASN A 767 18.50 -30.57 -34.65
CA ASN A 767 17.23 -31.20 -34.39
C ASN A 767 17.29 -32.12 -33.17
N VAL A 768 16.28 -32.03 -32.34
CA VAL A 768 16.03 -32.96 -31.23
C VAL A 768 14.59 -33.46 -31.31
N GLU A 769 14.42 -34.75 -31.10
CA GLU A 769 13.10 -35.36 -30.96
C GLU A 769 12.99 -36.04 -29.61
N VAL A 770 11.83 -35.90 -28.99
CA VAL A 770 11.45 -36.54 -27.72
C VAL A 770 10.22 -37.38 -27.95
N VAL A 771 10.27 -38.64 -27.58
CA VAL A 771 9.12 -39.56 -27.63
C VAL A 771 8.63 -39.78 -26.21
N VAL A 772 7.35 -39.53 -25.96
CA VAL A 772 6.71 -39.61 -24.65
C VAL A 772 5.54 -40.57 -24.69
N ASP A 773 5.39 -41.40 -23.64
CA ASP A 773 4.11 -42.05 -23.36
C ASP A 773 3.26 -41.08 -22.50
N GLU A 774 2.18 -40.58 -23.10
CA GLU A 774 1.30 -39.62 -22.43
C GLU A 774 0.30 -40.24 -21.44
N ALA A 775 0.34 -41.53 -21.22
CA ALA A 775 -0.54 -42.27 -20.31
C ALA A 775 -2.05 -41.97 -20.54
N GLY A 776 -2.46 -41.71 -21.80
CA GLY A 776 -3.82 -41.40 -22.15
C GLY A 776 -4.31 -39.99 -21.82
N LEU A 777 -3.39 -39.03 -21.75
CA LEU A 777 -3.72 -37.60 -21.48
C LEU A 777 -4.12 -36.81 -22.73
N ASP A 778 -4.05 -37.43 -23.90
CA ASP A 778 -4.64 -36.92 -25.14
C ASP A 778 -4.11 -35.52 -25.57
N ASN A 779 -2.80 -35.42 -25.78
CA ASN A 779 -2.09 -34.18 -26.14
C ASN A 779 -2.14 -33.05 -25.08
N ALA A 780 -2.15 -33.44 -23.80
CA ALA A 780 -2.14 -32.49 -22.69
C ALA A 780 -0.72 -32.12 -22.21
N ILE A 781 0.34 -32.43 -23.02
CA ILE A 781 1.72 -32.24 -22.61
C ILE A 781 2.43 -31.24 -23.52
N GLY A 782 3.19 -30.35 -22.90
CA GLY A 782 4.19 -29.52 -23.56
C GLY A 782 5.60 -29.97 -23.21
N ILE A 783 6.54 -29.85 -24.16
CA ILE A 783 7.97 -30.12 -23.96
C ILE A 783 8.75 -28.88 -24.37
N GLU A 784 9.79 -28.57 -23.59
CA GLU A 784 10.72 -27.46 -23.84
C GLU A 784 12.16 -27.89 -23.61
N LEU A 785 13.06 -27.33 -24.41
CA LEU A 785 14.49 -27.30 -24.13
C LEU A 785 14.81 -25.98 -23.44
N VAL A 786 15.29 -26.06 -22.22
CA VAL A 786 15.72 -24.90 -21.42
C VAL A 786 17.24 -24.82 -21.47
N THR A 787 17.72 -23.68 -21.90
CA THR A 787 19.18 -23.39 -21.97
C THR A 787 19.49 -22.31 -20.93
N LEU A 788 20.46 -22.57 -20.08
CA LEU A 788 20.90 -21.64 -19.05
C LEU A 788 22.32 -21.14 -19.36
N GLN A 789 22.59 -19.93 -18.96
CA GLN A 789 23.89 -19.31 -18.92
C GLN A 789 24.23 -18.92 -17.48
N THR A 790 25.45 -19.30 -17.04
CA THR A 790 25.92 -18.92 -15.70
C THR A 790 26.59 -17.54 -15.78
N ASP A 791 26.20 -16.61 -14.92
CA ASP A 791 26.80 -15.30 -14.84
C ASP A 791 28.16 -15.29 -14.12
N ILE A 792 28.78 -14.11 -14.01
CA ILE A 792 30.08 -13.92 -13.34
C ILE A 792 30.03 -14.19 -11.81
N HIS A 793 28.85 -14.28 -11.23
CA HIS A 793 28.62 -14.59 -9.82
C HIS A 793 28.29 -16.07 -9.59
N GLY A 794 28.28 -16.88 -10.66
CA GLY A 794 27.94 -18.30 -10.58
C GLY A 794 26.44 -18.59 -10.52
N VAL A 795 25.57 -17.59 -10.84
CA VAL A 795 24.13 -17.75 -10.87
C VAL A 795 23.67 -18.13 -12.28
N ASP A 796 22.83 -19.15 -12.37
CA ASP A 796 22.23 -19.59 -13.62
C ASP A 796 21.02 -18.76 -13.98
N HIS A 797 20.99 -18.24 -15.20
CA HIS A 797 19.88 -17.50 -15.79
C HIS A 797 19.38 -18.19 -17.05
N ILE A 798 18.09 -18.10 -17.32
CA ILE A 798 17.54 -18.58 -18.59
C ILE A 798 18.14 -17.76 -19.73
N TYR A 799 18.87 -18.45 -20.60
CA TYR A 799 19.36 -17.87 -21.85
C TYR A 799 18.31 -18.00 -22.95
N HIS A 800 17.70 -19.19 -23.09
CA HIS A 800 16.66 -19.44 -24.09
C HIS A 800 15.77 -20.61 -23.71
N VAL A 801 14.51 -20.57 -24.13
CA VAL A 801 13.55 -21.67 -24.00
C VAL A 801 12.98 -21.99 -25.39
N ASN A 802 13.19 -23.22 -25.86
CA ASN A 802 12.66 -23.68 -27.13
C ASN A 802 11.52 -24.67 -26.92
N ALA A 803 10.34 -24.33 -27.36
CA ALA A 803 9.21 -25.24 -27.37
C ALA A 803 9.39 -26.33 -28.46
N PHE A 804 8.89 -27.53 -28.15
CA PHE A 804 8.79 -28.63 -29.12
C PHE A 804 7.41 -28.63 -29.78
N GLU A 805 7.37 -29.00 -31.04
CA GLU A 805 6.12 -29.20 -31.79
C GLU A 805 5.80 -30.70 -31.87
N LEU A 806 4.52 -31.05 -31.72
CA LEU A 806 4.02 -32.39 -31.93
C LEU A 806 4.11 -32.74 -33.41
N VAL A 807 4.84 -33.81 -33.75
CA VAL A 807 5.05 -34.22 -35.14
C VAL A 807 4.44 -35.58 -35.48
N ASN A 808 4.22 -36.45 -34.49
CA ASN A 808 3.63 -37.80 -34.74
C ASN A 808 2.92 -38.31 -33.48
N VAL A 809 1.86 -39.04 -33.66
CA VAL A 809 1.08 -39.76 -32.64
C VAL A 809 0.90 -41.21 -33.06
N ASP A 810 1.27 -42.15 -32.21
CA ASP A 810 1.07 -43.58 -32.39
C ASP A 810 0.55 -44.19 -31.08
N GLY A 811 -0.73 -44.30 -30.94
CA GLY A 811 -1.43 -44.65 -29.69
C GLY A 811 -1.09 -43.63 -28.58
N ASN A 812 -0.56 -44.11 -27.46
CA ASN A 812 -0.09 -43.23 -26.34
C ASN A 812 1.31 -42.64 -26.57
N ARG A 813 1.96 -42.96 -27.70
CA ARG A 813 3.31 -42.43 -28.00
C ARG A 813 3.21 -41.16 -28.81
N TYR A 814 3.65 -40.08 -28.25
CA TYR A 814 3.66 -38.74 -28.84
C TYR A 814 5.10 -38.36 -29.14
N THR A 815 5.41 -37.99 -30.39
CA THR A 815 6.73 -37.54 -30.80
C THR A 815 6.75 -36.04 -30.98
N PHE A 816 7.59 -35.38 -30.23
CA PHE A 816 7.78 -33.95 -30.28
C PHE A 816 9.15 -33.61 -30.88
N ARG A 817 9.24 -32.56 -31.69
CA ARG A 817 10.49 -32.12 -32.35
C ARG A 817 10.71 -30.63 -32.14
N THR A 818 12.00 -30.24 -31.95
CA THR A 818 12.44 -28.85 -32.07
C THR A 818 13.71 -28.76 -32.86
N ALA A 819 13.97 -27.59 -33.47
CA ALA A 819 15.24 -27.24 -34.08
C ALA A 819 15.84 -26.10 -33.26
N HIS A 820 16.94 -26.39 -32.57
CA HIS A 820 17.58 -25.43 -31.66
C HIS A 820 18.87 -24.88 -32.26
N SER A 821 19.12 -23.59 -32.08
CA SER A 821 20.38 -22.92 -32.34
C SER A 821 20.79 -22.06 -31.16
N VAL A 822 22.10 -21.96 -30.94
CA VAL A 822 22.70 -21.02 -29.99
C VAL A 822 23.43 -19.96 -30.80
N ASP A 823 23.14 -18.69 -30.59
CA ASP A 823 23.69 -17.61 -31.43
C ASP A 823 25.10 -17.20 -31.01
N ASN A 824 25.43 -17.38 -29.74
CA ASN A 824 26.73 -17.00 -29.17
C ASN A 824 27.57 -18.23 -28.80
N ALA A 825 28.88 -18.13 -28.98
CA ALA A 825 29.82 -19.10 -28.43
C ALA A 825 29.91 -18.96 -26.92
N GLY A 826 29.98 -20.08 -26.20
CA GLY A 826 30.07 -20.12 -24.75
C GLY A 826 29.80 -21.49 -24.16
N SER A 827 29.77 -21.58 -22.85
CA SER A 827 29.33 -22.77 -22.12
C SER A 827 27.90 -22.57 -21.62
N PHE A 828 27.03 -23.49 -21.95
CA PHE A 828 25.60 -23.46 -21.59
C PHE A 828 25.22 -24.77 -20.90
N LYS A 829 24.31 -24.68 -19.97
CA LYS A 829 23.62 -25.83 -19.37
C LYS A 829 22.31 -26.04 -20.10
N VAL A 830 21.98 -27.26 -20.44
CA VAL A 830 20.74 -27.60 -21.14
C VAL A 830 20.01 -28.72 -20.42
N CYS A 831 18.69 -28.62 -20.36
CA CYS A 831 17.82 -29.66 -19.83
C CYS A 831 16.45 -29.57 -20.51
N TYR A 832 15.78 -30.70 -20.59
CA TYR A 832 14.44 -30.78 -21.14
C TYR A 832 13.43 -30.70 -20.00
N ARG A 833 12.30 -30.02 -20.26
CA ARG A 833 11.22 -29.88 -19.31
C ARG A 833 9.92 -30.31 -19.95
N MET A 834 9.17 -31.15 -19.26
CA MET A 834 7.83 -31.59 -19.61
C MET A 834 6.81 -31.02 -18.61
N PHE A 835 5.70 -30.53 -19.11
CA PHE A 835 4.67 -29.87 -18.28
C PHE A 835 3.28 -30.06 -18.89
N PRO A 836 2.18 -30.00 -18.09
CA PRO A 836 0.82 -30.01 -18.61
C PRO A 836 0.53 -28.76 -19.45
N LYS A 837 -0.07 -28.96 -20.62
CA LYS A 837 -0.42 -27.89 -21.55
C LYS A 837 -1.92 -27.85 -21.82
N ASN A 838 -2.51 -26.70 -21.51
CA ASN A 838 -3.91 -26.40 -21.84
C ASN A 838 -4.03 -24.92 -22.19
N GLU A 839 -4.60 -24.63 -23.36
CA GLU A 839 -4.80 -23.27 -23.87
C GLU A 839 -5.74 -22.42 -23.00
N ASN A 840 -6.59 -23.07 -22.19
CA ASN A 840 -7.50 -22.41 -21.27
C ASN A 840 -6.88 -22.04 -19.91
N LEU A 841 -5.62 -22.38 -19.66
CA LEU A 841 -4.92 -21.89 -18.46
C LEU A 841 -4.41 -20.46 -18.69
N PRO A 842 -4.72 -19.49 -17.81
CA PRO A 842 -4.23 -18.13 -17.95
C PRO A 842 -2.70 -18.04 -17.79
N HIS A 843 -2.16 -18.87 -16.93
CA HIS A 843 -0.73 -19.03 -16.70
C HIS A 843 -0.39 -20.52 -16.55
N ARG A 844 0.71 -20.97 -17.11
CA ARG A 844 1.14 -22.37 -16.95
C ARG A 844 1.51 -22.71 -15.51
N GLN A 845 1.90 -21.72 -14.71
CA GLN A 845 2.12 -21.87 -13.26
C GLN A 845 0.83 -22.11 -12.46
N ASP A 846 -0.35 -21.94 -13.04
CA ASP A 846 -1.61 -22.28 -12.36
C ASP A 846 -1.77 -23.77 -12.09
N PHE A 847 -0.92 -24.60 -12.72
CA PHE A 847 -0.91 -26.04 -12.55
C PHE A 847 0.52 -26.59 -12.68
N CYS A 848 1.27 -26.60 -11.59
CA CYS A 848 2.73 -26.86 -11.52
C CYS A 848 3.08 -28.34 -11.44
N TYR A 849 2.68 -29.15 -12.42
CA TYR A 849 3.22 -30.49 -12.62
C TYR A 849 4.35 -30.44 -13.64
N VAL A 850 5.61 -30.61 -13.20
CA VAL A 850 6.78 -30.49 -14.06
C VAL A 850 7.71 -31.68 -13.86
N LYS A 851 8.19 -32.27 -14.98
CA LYS A 851 9.28 -33.25 -14.96
C LYS A 851 10.48 -32.71 -15.76
N TRP A 852 11.65 -32.74 -15.15
CA TRP A 852 12.91 -32.42 -15.81
C TRP A 852 13.66 -33.70 -16.21
N PHE A 853 14.28 -33.69 -17.41
CA PHE A 853 15.04 -34.84 -17.93
C PHE A 853 16.17 -34.40 -18.86
N VAL A 854 17.15 -35.26 -19.13
CA VAL A 854 18.37 -34.93 -19.91
C VAL A 854 18.53 -35.85 -21.10
#